data_8baf1f2e08713823c6251696a3c63b69
#
_entry.id   8baf1f2e08713823c6251696a3c63b69
#
_cell.length_a   1.000
_cell.length_b   1.000
_cell.length_c   1.000
_cell.angle_alpha   90.00
_cell.angle_beta   90.00
_cell.angle_gamma   90.00
#
_symmetry.space_group_name_H-M   'P 1'
#
loop_
_entity.id
_entity.type
_entity.pdbx_description
1 polymer ?
#
loop_
_entity_poly.entity_id
_entity_poly.type
_entity_poly.pdbx_seq_one_letter_code
_entity_poly.pdbx_strand_id
1 'polypeptide(L)'
;MRKVLSFLCSMFLVATLCIPVSAAATGKSNDIVILYINDAHASIDGPLSYDTIGALKKQLEKKYRYVLLVDAGDHLQGTEFGSLDKGATIVQLMNKAGFDLAVPGNHDFDYGMDTFLKRTEEADFPYLSCNFYHQSAGVRGERLLEPFHAYHFGKEIVAFIGITTPETILNAAPARFQDDSGCFCYEISGSESGKALYDEVQNTVNAVRKAGATKVIAVGHLGDDPSSSPWTSEEVIANVSGLDAFIDGHSHSMVRQKQVSGANGTPTLLTQAGENLNKVGIMIIDYETGEIRSDLIDCEELQKTVTNKDGSKSSKIVGYQLSSELYAGPDWPIDYTIAAQKNQWIKKVNLAMKQKIGETNVVLENRSEDGKQLACMQETNTGDFAADAIYYLFDQMDMDVDGAIVYGGGIRNEAIKGVMTYNTCKNIQPFSDSVCLQIITGQQLLDALEWGARGAGSGEECNGLLQVSGIRYKIDTQWPDSTQKTDDGIMWIGGPTDGYRVHDVEIYDKTTDSWKPLDTQADYRIAGSDFILRNAGNGFDMFSSAVNVIDYVMRGYMVLANYIRAFEDNTVKASNSPLLEKYPGFGIDYGSSGGSGRIVFAEGNHDPAPREEVTVPTEVIETAATESVEVLPVEAEPVPFPVLPLIIAILSLAAIFGLIVYMRKKPE
;
A
#
# COMPACT_ATOMS: atom_id res chain seq x y z
N MET A 1 -44.89 10.18 77.20
CA MET A 1 -44.39 11.00 76.07
C MET A 1 -43.02 10.56 75.53
N ARG A 2 -42.12 9.92 76.28
CA ARG A 2 -40.84 9.42 75.74
C ARG A 2 -40.90 8.16 74.82
N LYS A 3 -41.97 7.35 74.91
CA LYS A 3 -42.12 6.13 74.07
C LYS A 3 -42.82 6.37 72.73
N VAL A 4 -43.50 7.49 72.55
CA VAL A 4 -44.15 7.85 71.29
C VAL A 4 -43.16 8.58 70.33
N LEU A 5 -42.18 9.31 70.91
CA LEU A 5 -41.14 9.99 70.10
C LEU A 5 -40.10 9.03 69.49
N SER A 6 -39.88 7.87 70.14
CA SER A 6 -38.96 6.82 69.63
C SER A 6 -39.53 6.05 68.43
N PHE A 7 -40.87 5.92 68.34
CA PHE A 7 -41.55 5.20 67.27
C PHE A 7 -41.68 6.05 65.98
N LEU A 8 -41.80 7.38 66.14
CA LEU A 8 -41.85 8.31 65.01
C LEU A 8 -40.45 8.56 64.39
N CYS A 9 -39.37 8.51 65.15
CA CYS A 9 -38.01 8.56 64.61
C CYS A 9 -37.59 7.30 63.89
N SER A 10 -38.11 6.11 64.27
CA SER A 10 -37.81 4.84 63.57
C SER A 10 -38.58 4.70 62.27
N MET A 11 -39.76 5.33 62.12
CA MET A 11 -40.49 5.35 60.87
C MET A 11 -39.97 6.33 59.83
N PHE A 12 -39.29 7.41 60.25
CA PHE A 12 -38.67 8.37 59.32
C PHE A 12 -37.30 7.90 58.82
N LEU A 13 -36.61 6.95 59.48
CA LEU A 13 -35.31 6.43 59.06
C LEU A 13 -35.43 5.25 58.08
N VAL A 14 -36.63 4.67 57.91
CA VAL A 14 -36.87 3.56 56.95
C VAL A 14 -37.41 4.07 55.59
N ALA A 15 -37.91 5.32 55.52
CA ALA A 15 -38.47 5.89 54.30
C ALA A 15 -37.43 6.61 53.38
N THR A 16 -36.16 6.70 53.82
CA THR A 16 -35.11 7.38 53.02
C THR A 16 -34.05 6.43 52.40
N LEU A 17 -34.28 5.12 52.40
CA LEU A 17 -33.38 4.12 51.84
C LEU A 17 -33.98 3.28 50.68
N CYS A 18 -35.05 3.74 50.06
CA CYS A 18 -35.50 3.27 48.78
C CYS A 18 -35.23 4.32 47.69
N ILE A 19 -33.95 4.69 47.50
CA ILE A 19 -33.51 5.16 46.21
C ILE A 19 -33.59 3.91 45.32
N PRO A 20 -34.37 3.91 44.24
CA PRO A 20 -34.24 2.84 43.26
C PRO A 20 -32.82 2.99 42.72
N VAL A 21 -31.89 2.15 43.18
CA VAL A 21 -30.72 1.83 42.39
C VAL A 21 -31.26 1.29 41.10
N SER A 22 -31.38 2.16 40.11
CA SER A 22 -31.56 1.72 38.75
C SER A 22 -30.39 0.76 38.53
N ALA A 23 -30.70 -0.54 38.55
CA ALA A 23 -29.75 -1.54 38.14
C ALA A 23 -29.40 -1.14 36.72
N ALA A 24 -28.23 -0.53 36.54
CA ALA A 24 -27.66 -0.31 35.23
C ALA A 24 -27.77 -1.67 34.54
N ALA A 25 -28.47 -1.70 33.44
CA ALA A 25 -28.61 -2.90 32.65
C ALA A 25 -27.17 -3.40 32.33
N THR A 26 -26.78 -4.49 33.00
CA THR A 26 -25.45 -5.14 32.84
C THR A 26 -25.40 -5.97 31.57
N GLY A 27 -26.20 -5.62 30.55
CA GLY A 27 -26.20 -6.25 29.23
C GLY A 27 -25.21 -5.54 28.28
N LYS A 28 -24.52 -6.33 27.47
CA LYS A 28 -23.74 -5.81 26.35
C LYS A 28 -24.65 -5.07 25.36
N SER A 29 -24.16 -3.98 24.71
CA SER A 29 -24.85 -3.36 23.58
C SER A 29 -25.04 -4.36 22.45
N ASN A 30 -26.13 -4.26 21.72
CA ASN A 30 -26.37 -5.02 20.50
C ASN A 30 -25.80 -4.32 19.25
N ASP A 31 -25.27 -3.11 19.37
CA ASP A 31 -24.59 -2.46 18.25
C ASP A 31 -23.49 -3.37 17.71
N ILE A 32 -23.32 -3.33 16.38
CA ILE A 32 -22.33 -4.13 15.68
C ILE A 32 -21.11 -3.27 15.49
N VAL A 33 -19.98 -3.71 16.03
CA VAL A 33 -18.70 -3.02 15.91
C VAL A 33 -17.81 -3.78 14.93
N ILE A 34 -17.23 -3.08 13.97
CA ILE A 34 -16.28 -3.60 13.00
C ILE A 34 -14.98 -2.81 13.17
N LEU A 35 -13.96 -3.50 13.67
CA LEU A 35 -12.56 -2.99 13.58
C LEU A 35 -12.02 -3.37 12.21
N TYR A 36 -11.21 -2.50 11.61
CA TYR A 36 -10.59 -2.80 10.33
C TYR A 36 -9.19 -2.21 10.24
N ILE A 37 -8.37 -2.87 9.42
CA ILE A 37 -7.06 -2.41 8.97
C ILE A 37 -6.97 -2.59 7.46
N ASN A 38 -6.00 -1.96 6.85
CA ASN A 38 -5.57 -2.11 5.47
C ASN A 38 -4.08 -1.79 5.37
N ASP A 39 -3.43 -2.24 4.29
CA ASP A 39 -2.05 -1.88 3.95
C ASP A 39 -1.07 -2.01 5.14
N ALA A 40 -1.21 -3.13 5.87
CA ALA A 40 -0.36 -3.40 7.02
C ALA A 40 1.10 -3.66 6.63
N HIS A 41 1.34 -4.09 5.38
CA HIS A 41 2.67 -4.33 4.79
C HIS A 41 3.62 -5.08 5.71
N ALA A 42 3.10 -6.11 6.39
CA ALA A 42 3.82 -6.91 7.36
C ALA A 42 4.46 -6.12 8.51
N SER A 43 3.96 -4.93 8.83
CA SER A 43 4.40 -4.12 9.96
C SER A 43 3.93 -4.72 11.27
N ILE A 44 4.86 -5.00 12.21
CA ILE A 44 4.52 -5.64 13.49
C ILE A 44 5.19 -4.99 14.70
N ASP A 45 6.12 -4.08 14.51
CA ASP A 45 6.94 -3.49 15.56
C ASP A 45 6.40 -2.15 16.08
N GLY A 46 5.34 -1.62 15.46
CA GLY A 46 4.65 -0.42 15.90
C GLY A 46 3.75 -0.63 17.13
N PRO A 47 3.22 0.47 17.71
CA PRO A 47 2.35 0.42 18.89
C PRO A 47 0.96 -0.16 18.63
N LEU A 48 0.42 -0.01 17.40
CA LEU A 48 -0.87 -0.56 16.97
C LEU A 48 -0.73 -1.92 16.26
N SER A 49 0.20 -2.75 16.69
CA SER A 49 0.41 -4.09 16.13
C SER A 49 -0.67 -5.09 16.57
N TYR A 50 -0.63 -6.30 16.04
CA TYR A 50 -1.62 -7.37 16.22
C TYR A 50 -1.92 -7.71 17.70
N ASP A 51 -0.96 -7.52 18.61
CA ASP A 51 -1.15 -7.70 20.05
C ASP A 51 -2.04 -6.60 20.67
N THR A 52 -1.93 -5.37 20.19
CA THR A 52 -2.82 -4.27 20.58
C THR A 52 -4.19 -4.43 19.94
N ILE A 53 -4.24 -4.75 18.63
CA ILE A 53 -5.49 -4.92 17.87
C ILE A 53 -6.32 -6.07 18.45
N GLY A 54 -5.71 -7.23 18.71
CA GLY A 54 -6.40 -8.36 19.35
C GLY A 54 -6.87 -8.07 20.77
N ALA A 55 -6.10 -7.28 21.54
CA ALA A 55 -6.54 -6.83 22.87
C ALA A 55 -7.69 -5.83 22.80
N LEU A 56 -7.67 -4.93 21.80
CA LEU A 56 -8.73 -3.96 21.53
C LEU A 56 -10.05 -4.68 21.19
N LYS A 57 -10.02 -5.66 20.28
CA LYS A 57 -11.17 -6.51 19.96
C LYS A 57 -11.76 -7.14 21.23
N LYS A 58 -10.92 -7.78 22.05
CA LYS A 58 -11.36 -8.40 23.33
C LYS A 58 -11.93 -7.41 24.33
N GLN A 59 -11.47 -6.15 24.33
CA GLN A 59 -12.07 -5.11 25.17
C GLN A 59 -13.46 -4.71 24.68
N LEU A 60 -13.62 -4.53 23.35
CA LEU A 60 -14.91 -4.19 22.75
C LEU A 60 -15.90 -5.33 22.92
N GLU A 61 -15.50 -6.59 22.83
CA GLU A 61 -16.33 -7.76 23.10
C GLU A 61 -16.90 -7.81 24.53
N LYS A 62 -16.28 -7.12 25.49
CA LYS A 62 -16.87 -6.99 26.85
C LYS A 62 -18.04 -6.00 26.87
N LYS A 63 -18.02 -4.98 25.99
CA LYS A 63 -19.02 -3.90 25.93
C LYS A 63 -20.10 -4.19 24.89
N TYR A 64 -19.73 -4.76 23.75
CA TYR A 64 -20.60 -5.07 22.62
C TYR A 64 -20.79 -6.58 22.47
N ARG A 65 -21.95 -7.00 21.97
CA ARG A 65 -22.23 -8.42 21.71
C ARG A 65 -21.60 -8.88 20.41
N TYR A 66 -21.51 -8.00 19.42
CA TYR A 66 -21.10 -8.28 18.06
C TYR A 66 -19.88 -7.40 17.72
N VAL A 67 -18.73 -8.03 17.60
CA VAL A 67 -17.46 -7.36 17.25
C VAL A 67 -16.75 -8.18 16.20
N LEU A 68 -16.44 -7.56 15.07
CA LEU A 68 -15.66 -8.14 13.98
C LEU A 68 -14.34 -7.41 13.82
N LEU A 69 -13.36 -8.08 13.21
CA LEU A 69 -12.05 -7.53 12.82
C LEU A 69 -11.77 -7.93 11.37
N VAL A 70 -11.60 -6.94 10.50
CA VAL A 70 -11.56 -7.06 9.04
C VAL A 70 -10.24 -6.51 8.50
N ASP A 71 -9.74 -7.12 7.43
CA ASP A 71 -8.56 -6.64 6.70
C ASP A 71 -8.92 -6.32 5.25
N ALA A 72 -8.55 -5.13 4.78
CA ALA A 72 -8.79 -4.67 3.42
C ALA A 72 -7.55 -4.81 2.50
N GLY A 73 -6.68 -5.77 2.77
CA GLY A 73 -5.59 -6.21 1.89
C GLY A 73 -4.22 -5.63 2.20
N ASP A 74 -3.22 -6.14 1.49
CA ASP A 74 -1.81 -5.80 1.59
C ASP A 74 -1.20 -6.02 2.99
N HIS A 75 -1.38 -7.23 3.51
CA HIS A 75 -0.85 -7.58 4.84
C HIS A 75 0.38 -8.50 4.81
N LEU A 76 0.63 -9.27 3.72
CA LEU A 76 1.70 -10.29 3.69
C LEU A 76 3.10 -9.74 3.41
N GLN A 77 3.20 -8.71 2.56
CA GLN A 77 4.44 -8.19 2.00
C GLN A 77 4.71 -6.76 2.49
N GLY A 78 5.98 -6.32 2.49
CA GLY A 78 6.41 -4.94 2.79
C GLY A 78 7.68 -4.91 3.63
N THR A 79 7.61 -5.27 4.90
CA THR A 79 8.77 -5.26 5.80
C THR A 79 9.55 -6.58 5.79
N GLU A 80 10.73 -6.58 6.45
CA GLU A 80 11.52 -7.80 6.70
C GLU A 80 10.73 -8.87 7.47
N PHE A 81 9.71 -8.48 8.22
CA PHE A 81 8.91 -9.40 9.02
C PHE A 81 8.00 -10.29 8.16
N GLY A 82 7.52 -9.79 7.03
CA GLY A 82 6.81 -10.56 6.03
C GLY A 82 7.74 -11.35 5.12
N SER A 83 8.85 -10.74 4.71
CA SER A 83 9.73 -11.31 3.68
C SER A 83 10.44 -12.58 4.11
N LEU A 84 10.80 -12.75 5.39
CA LEU A 84 11.59 -13.89 5.84
C LEU A 84 10.87 -15.25 5.71
N ASP A 85 9.55 -15.28 5.86
CA ASP A 85 8.75 -16.50 5.72
C ASP A 85 7.54 -16.33 4.78
N LYS A 86 7.61 -15.30 3.94
CA LYS A 86 6.60 -15.01 2.92
C LYS A 86 5.20 -14.87 3.54
N GLY A 87 5.09 -14.08 4.61
CA GLY A 87 3.85 -13.73 5.29
C GLY A 87 3.28 -14.80 6.25
N ALA A 88 3.93 -15.97 6.41
CA ALA A 88 3.38 -17.04 7.25
C ALA A 88 3.17 -16.63 8.72
N THR A 89 4.12 -15.88 9.30
CA THR A 89 3.97 -15.38 10.68
C THR A 89 2.92 -14.29 10.77
N ILE A 90 2.75 -13.48 9.73
CA ILE A 90 1.69 -12.45 9.68
C ILE A 90 0.32 -13.11 9.81
N VAL A 91 0.01 -14.11 8.97
CA VAL A 91 -1.26 -14.87 9.05
C VAL A 91 -1.45 -15.49 10.44
N GLN A 92 -0.40 -16.06 11.06
CA GLN A 92 -0.49 -16.59 12.43
C GLN A 92 -0.82 -15.51 13.48
N LEU A 93 -0.30 -14.28 13.31
CA LEU A 93 -0.61 -13.17 14.19
C LEU A 93 -2.05 -12.69 13.97
N MET A 94 -2.52 -12.65 12.72
CA MET A 94 -3.92 -12.34 12.36
C MET A 94 -4.88 -13.36 12.97
N ASN A 95 -4.61 -14.68 12.83
CA ASN A 95 -5.39 -15.75 13.45
C ASN A 95 -5.53 -15.54 14.97
N LYS A 96 -4.41 -15.21 15.65
CA LYS A 96 -4.43 -14.98 17.11
C LYS A 96 -5.10 -13.67 17.51
N ALA A 97 -5.00 -12.63 16.70
CA ALA A 97 -5.73 -11.38 16.92
C ALA A 97 -7.23 -11.55 16.73
N GLY A 98 -7.63 -12.62 16.01
CA GLY A 98 -9.01 -13.00 15.79
C GLY A 98 -9.63 -12.23 14.63
N PHE A 99 -8.95 -12.16 13.49
CA PHE A 99 -9.54 -11.65 12.25
C PHE A 99 -10.73 -12.52 11.84
N ASP A 100 -11.76 -11.90 11.32
CA ASP A 100 -13.02 -12.56 10.92
C ASP A 100 -13.10 -12.71 9.40
N LEU A 101 -12.48 -11.81 8.62
CA LEU A 101 -12.33 -11.92 7.18
C LEU A 101 -11.19 -11.01 6.67
N ALA A 102 -10.70 -11.29 5.46
CA ALA A 102 -9.78 -10.44 4.72
C ALA A 102 -10.12 -10.42 3.22
N VAL A 103 -9.61 -9.42 2.52
CA VAL A 103 -9.53 -9.41 1.05
C VAL A 103 -8.06 -9.38 0.64
N PRO A 104 -7.68 -9.88 -0.55
CA PRO A 104 -6.31 -9.73 -1.02
C PRO A 104 -6.09 -8.34 -1.60
N GLY A 105 -4.96 -7.72 -1.24
CA GLY A 105 -4.39 -6.59 -1.96
C GLY A 105 -3.42 -7.05 -3.07
N ASN A 106 -2.89 -6.12 -3.85
CA ASN A 106 -1.97 -6.45 -4.96
C ASN A 106 -0.63 -7.02 -4.47
N HIS A 107 -0.12 -6.56 -3.34
CA HIS A 107 1.15 -7.04 -2.76
C HIS A 107 1.05 -8.38 -2.04
N ASP A 108 -0.14 -8.87 -1.75
CA ASP A 108 -0.31 -10.22 -1.19
C ASP A 108 0.11 -11.31 -2.19
N PHE A 109 0.21 -10.99 -3.49
CA PHE A 109 0.68 -11.88 -4.54
C PHE A 109 2.18 -11.78 -4.82
N ASP A 110 2.93 -10.92 -4.17
CA ASP A 110 4.36 -10.69 -4.41
C ASP A 110 5.25 -11.91 -4.20
N TYR A 111 4.82 -12.85 -3.39
CA TYR A 111 5.50 -14.14 -3.21
C TYR A 111 5.00 -15.25 -4.14
N GLY A 112 4.16 -14.92 -5.15
CA GLY A 112 3.56 -15.81 -6.14
C GLY A 112 2.26 -16.46 -5.66
N MET A 113 1.45 -16.91 -6.65
CA MET A 113 0.11 -17.46 -6.42
C MET A 113 0.10 -18.67 -5.49
N ASP A 114 1.06 -19.61 -5.63
CA ASP A 114 1.15 -20.79 -4.76
C ASP A 114 1.35 -20.39 -3.28
N THR A 115 2.12 -19.32 -3.05
CA THR A 115 2.34 -18.82 -1.70
C THR A 115 1.09 -18.15 -1.17
N PHE A 116 0.42 -17.33 -1.96
CA PHE A 116 -0.84 -16.69 -1.58
C PHE A 116 -1.90 -17.75 -1.21
N LEU A 117 -2.15 -18.71 -2.10
CA LEU A 117 -3.12 -19.79 -1.82
C LEU A 117 -2.78 -20.56 -0.54
N LYS A 118 -1.49 -20.83 -0.31
CA LYS A 118 -1.05 -21.44 0.94
C LYS A 118 -1.34 -20.55 2.16
N ARG A 119 -1.20 -19.23 2.06
CA ARG A 119 -1.54 -18.31 3.16
C ARG A 119 -3.05 -18.31 3.44
N THR A 120 -3.89 -18.36 2.38
CA THR A 120 -5.34 -18.45 2.57
C THR A 120 -5.75 -19.75 3.26
N GLU A 121 -5.07 -20.89 3.00
CA GLU A 121 -5.29 -22.16 3.69
C GLU A 121 -4.83 -22.15 5.16
N GLU A 122 -3.82 -21.34 5.51
CA GLU A 122 -3.29 -21.20 6.87
C GLU A 122 -4.11 -20.22 7.74
N ALA A 123 -4.99 -19.42 7.11
CA ALA A 123 -5.85 -18.47 7.81
C ALA A 123 -7.06 -19.16 8.47
N ASP A 124 -7.39 -18.75 9.69
CA ASP A 124 -8.59 -19.19 10.42
C ASP A 124 -9.83 -18.36 9.99
N PHE A 125 -9.72 -17.54 8.96
CA PHE A 125 -10.75 -16.64 8.44
C PHE A 125 -10.81 -16.72 6.90
N PRO A 126 -11.98 -16.43 6.28
CA PRO A 126 -12.11 -16.45 4.83
C PRO A 126 -11.41 -15.23 4.17
N TYR A 127 -10.79 -15.46 3.02
CA TYR A 127 -10.46 -14.43 2.04
C TYR A 127 -11.59 -14.29 1.03
N LEU A 128 -11.98 -13.04 0.71
CA LEU A 128 -13.10 -12.74 -0.16
C LEU A 128 -12.65 -12.00 -1.41
N SER A 129 -13.22 -12.35 -2.57
CA SER A 129 -13.13 -11.55 -3.81
C SER A 129 -14.26 -11.92 -4.77
N CYS A 130 -15.07 -10.95 -5.17
CA CYS A 130 -16.18 -11.20 -6.10
C CYS A 130 -15.76 -11.16 -7.57
N ASN A 131 -14.55 -10.66 -7.87
CA ASN A 131 -14.06 -10.44 -9.22
C ASN A 131 -12.78 -11.21 -9.58
N PHE A 132 -12.36 -12.20 -8.77
CA PHE A 132 -11.14 -12.98 -8.99
C PHE A 132 -11.48 -14.41 -9.45
N TYR A 133 -10.92 -14.83 -10.59
CA TYR A 133 -11.28 -16.07 -11.28
C TYR A 133 -10.07 -16.88 -11.71
N HIS A 134 -10.24 -18.19 -11.78
CA HIS A 134 -9.39 -19.02 -12.63
C HIS A 134 -9.63 -18.69 -14.10
N GLN A 135 -8.59 -18.82 -14.92
CA GLN A 135 -8.66 -18.65 -16.36
C GLN A 135 -7.87 -19.76 -17.06
N SER A 136 -8.32 -20.20 -18.22
CA SER A 136 -7.58 -21.13 -19.07
C SER A 136 -7.76 -20.75 -20.53
N ALA A 137 -6.65 -20.54 -21.24
CA ALA A 137 -6.63 -20.13 -22.65
C ALA A 137 -7.56 -18.93 -22.98
N GLY A 138 -7.59 -17.94 -22.08
CA GLY A 138 -8.43 -16.74 -22.22
C GLY A 138 -9.92 -16.97 -21.89
N VAL A 139 -10.29 -18.14 -21.38
CA VAL A 139 -11.66 -18.45 -20.99
C VAL A 139 -11.78 -18.42 -19.48
N ARG A 140 -12.65 -17.54 -18.96
CA ARG A 140 -12.96 -17.43 -17.53
C ARG A 140 -13.53 -18.74 -16.98
N GLY A 141 -13.00 -19.21 -15.87
CA GLY A 141 -13.42 -20.37 -15.10
C GLY A 141 -14.24 -20.04 -13.86
N GLU A 142 -14.04 -20.82 -12.81
CA GLU A 142 -14.70 -20.62 -11.52
C GLU A 142 -13.99 -19.48 -10.74
N ARG A 143 -14.74 -18.86 -9.81
CA ARG A 143 -14.12 -17.89 -8.87
C ARG A 143 -13.07 -18.58 -8.02
N LEU A 144 -11.97 -17.86 -7.77
CA LEU A 144 -10.88 -18.36 -6.94
C LEU A 144 -11.24 -18.29 -5.45
N LEU A 145 -11.93 -17.23 -5.03
CA LEU A 145 -12.33 -16.97 -3.65
C LEU A 145 -13.85 -16.82 -3.54
N GLU A 146 -14.37 -16.94 -2.32
CA GLU A 146 -15.77 -16.66 -2.05
C GLU A 146 -16.07 -15.17 -2.31
N PRO A 147 -17.18 -14.83 -3.00
CA PRO A 147 -17.47 -13.45 -3.36
C PRO A 147 -17.91 -12.59 -2.17
N PHE A 148 -18.47 -13.22 -1.13
CA PHE A 148 -18.97 -12.56 0.06
C PHE A 148 -19.05 -13.52 1.24
N HIS A 149 -19.12 -12.95 2.46
CA HIS A 149 -19.47 -13.66 3.68
C HIS A 149 -20.56 -12.89 4.44
N ALA A 150 -21.51 -13.58 5.05
CA ALA A 150 -22.62 -12.95 5.77
C ALA A 150 -22.68 -13.40 7.23
N TYR A 151 -22.74 -12.43 8.14
CA TYR A 151 -22.88 -12.65 9.58
C TYR A 151 -24.30 -12.34 10.03
N HIS A 152 -24.86 -13.19 10.92
CA HIS A 152 -26.17 -13.03 11.48
C HIS A 152 -26.11 -12.47 12.91
N PHE A 153 -26.60 -11.25 13.10
CA PHE A 153 -26.59 -10.51 14.36
C PHE A 153 -28.03 -10.26 14.84
N GLY A 154 -28.71 -11.32 15.25
CA GLY A 154 -30.12 -11.24 15.65
C GLY A 154 -31.05 -10.87 14.49
N LYS A 155 -31.59 -9.64 14.47
CA LYS A 155 -32.43 -9.15 13.35
C LYS A 155 -31.60 -8.66 12.15
N GLU A 156 -30.35 -8.35 12.36
CA GLU A 156 -29.46 -7.83 11.30
C GLU A 156 -28.69 -8.98 10.62
N ILE A 157 -28.63 -8.92 9.31
CA ILE A 157 -27.76 -9.76 8.46
C ILE A 157 -26.82 -8.82 7.74
N VAL A 158 -25.54 -8.83 8.13
CA VAL A 158 -24.50 -8.00 7.54
C VAL A 158 -23.69 -8.85 6.57
N ALA A 159 -23.76 -8.53 5.29
CA ALA A 159 -22.95 -9.17 4.24
C ALA A 159 -21.73 -8.32 3.91
N PHE A 160 -20.56 -8.96 3.88
CA PHE A 160 -19.30 -8.37 3.43
C PHE A 160 -18.98 -8.90 2.04
N ILE A 161 -18.75 -8.01 1.08
CA ILE A 161 -18.38 -8.34 -0.31
C ILE A 161 -16.89 -8.01 -0.48
N GLY A 162 -16.10 -9.00 -0.91
CA GLY A 162 -14.68 -8.77 -1.20
C GLY A 162 -14.46 -8.22 -2.61
N ILE A 163 -13.51 -7.30 -2.77
CA ILE A 163 -13.14 -6.71 -4.07
C ILE A 163 -11.62 -6.59 -4.15
N THR A 164 -11.03 -7.17 -5.21
CA THR A 164 -9.59 -7.08 -5.51
C THR A 164 -9.38 -6.11 -6.65
N THR A 165 -8.38 -5.22 -6.57
CA THR A 165 -8.09 -4.28 -7.65
C THR A 165 -7.69 -5.00 -8.95
N PRO A 166 -8.29 -4.64 -10.09
CA PRO A 166 -7.88 -5.18 -11.40
C PRO A 166 -6.43 -4.85 -11.77
N GLU A 167 -5.86 -3.80 -11.21
CA GLU A 167 -4.46 -3.41 -11.39
C GLU A 167 -3.48 -4.49 -10.91
N THR A 168 -3.90 -5.38 -10.02
CA THR A 168 -3.06 -6.40 -9.40
C THR A 168 -2.24 -7.20 -10.41
N ILE A 169 -2.83 -7.62 -11.54
CA ILE A 169 -2.13 -8.43 -12.56
C ILE A 169 -1.01 -7.61 -13.21
N LEU A 170 -1.21 -6.32 -13.42
CA LEU A 170 -0.21 -5.41 -14.01
C LEU A 170 0.85 -5.01 -12.96
N ASN A 171 0.41 -4.73 -11.75
CA ASN A 171 1.23 -4.15 -10.69
C ASN A 171 2.01 -5.19 -9.86
N ALA A 172 1.57 -6.46 -9.82
CA ALA A 172 2.23 -7.54 -9.05
C ALA A 172 3.10 -8.48 -9.90
N ALA A 173 3.69 -8.02 -10.99
CA ALA A 173 4.41 -8.81 -12.00
C ALA A 173 3.52 -9.87 -12.69
N PRO A 174 3.13 -9.64 -13.95
CA PRO A 174 2.22 -10.52 -14.74
C PRO A 174 2.61 -12.00 -14.74
N ALA A 175 3.92 -12.28 -14.73
CA ALA A 175 4.45 -13.65 -14.70
C ALA A 175 3.98 -14.49 -13.49
N ARG A 176 3.54 -13.86 -12.39
CA ARG A 176 3.01 -14.56 -11.21
C ARG A 176 1.63 -15.15 -11.42
N PHE A 177 0.92 -14.67 -12.44
CA PHE A 177 -0.43 -15.11 -12.83
C PHE A 177 -0.44 -15.97 -14.10
N GLN A 178 0.75 -16.30 -14.64
CA GLN A 178 0.95 -17.08 -15.86
C GLN A 178 1.51 -18.48 -15.55
N ASP A 179 1.29 -19.41 -16.49
CA ASP A 179 1.99 -20.68 -16.52
C ASP A 179 3.36 -20.59 -17.21
N ASP A 180 4.10 -21.70 -17.23
CA ASP A 180 5.43 -21.80 -17.86
C ASP A 180 5.43 -21.45 -19.38
N SER A 181 4.27 -21.40 -20.03
CA SER A 181 4.11 -20.99 -21.43
C SER A 181 3.79 -19.50 -21.60
N GLY A 182 3.67 -18.74 -20.51
CA GLY A 182 3.30 -17.32 -20.49
C GLY A 182 1.79 -17.07 -20.64
N CYS A 183 0.96 -18.13 -20.53
CA CYS A 183 -0.50 -17.97 -20.57
C CYS A 183 -1.05 -17.64 -19.20
N PHE A 184 -1.91 -16.62 -19.11
CA PHE A 184 -2.58 -16.29 -17.87
C PHE A 184 -3.49 -17.41 -17.38
N CYS A 185 -3.28 -17.82 -16.11
CA CYS A 185 -4.09 -18.80 -15.41
C CYS A 185 -5.17 -18.18 -14.53
N TYR A 186 -5.13 -16.86 -14.36
CA TYR A 186 -6.01 -16.10 -13.49
C TYR A 186 -6.49 -14.82 -14.18
N GLU A 187 -7.69 -14.36 -13.78
CA GLU A 187 -8.30 -13.11 -14.23
C GLU A 187 -8.86 -12.36 -13.02
N ILE A 188 -8.51 -11.09 -12.91
CA ILE A 188 -9.19 -10.15 -11.99
C ILE A 188 -10.04 -9.24 -12.87
N SER A 189 -11.37 -9.42 -12.77
CA SER A 189 -12.32 -8.76 -13.66
C SER A 189 -12.37 -7.26 -13.42
N GLY A 190 -12.07 -6.45 -14.43
CA GLY A 190 -12.04 -4.99 -14.35
C GLY A 190 -12.60 -4.31 -15.60
N SER A 191 -12.04 -4.63 -16.78
CA SER A 191 -12.18 -3.93 -18.06
C SER A 191 -11.68 -2.47 -18.04
N GLU A 192 -11.22 -1.96 -19.19
CA GLU A 192 -10.72 -0.58 -19.33
C GLU A 192 -11.74 0.51 -18.97
N SER A 193 -13.03 0.19 -19.05
CA SER A 193 -14.13 1.11 -18.69
C SER A 193 -14.61 0.96 -17.24
N GLY A 194 -14.00 0.08 -16.44
CA GLY A 194 -14.47 -0.27 -15.10
C GLY A 194 -15.75 -1.12 -15.06
N LYS A 195 -16.48 -1.19 -16.18
CA LYS A 195 -17.82 -1.80 -16.21
C LYS A 195 -17.85 -3.26 -15.76
N ALA A 196 -16.86 -4.05 -16.09
CA ALA A 196 -16.83 -5.46 -15.69
C ALA A 196 -16.73 -5.59 -14.16
N LEU A 197 -15.92 -4.74 -13.49
CA LEU A 197 -15.85 -4.69 -12.04
C LEU A 197 -17.18 -4.25 -11.43
N TYR A 198 -17.78 -3.18 -11.95
CA TYR A 198 -19.07 -2.67 -11.43
C TYR A 198 -20.18 -3.71 -11.55
N ASP A 199 -20.22 -4.46 -12.67
CA ASP A 199 -21.21 -5.53 -12.88
C ASP A 199 -21.00 -6.68 -11.87
N GLU A 200 -19.76 -7.11 -11.58
CA GLU A 200 -19.47 -8.16 -10.59
C GLU A 200 -19.90 -7.73 -9.19
N VAL A 201 -19.57 -6.50 -8.79
CA VAL A 201 -19.98 -5.95 -7.49
C VAL A 201 -21.50 -5.83 -7.41
N GLN A 202 -22.16 -5.24 -8.44
CA GLN A 202 -23.63 -5.10 -8.46
C GLN A 202 -24.35 -6.46 -8.41
N ASN A 203 -23.85 -7.45 -9.17
CA ASN A 203 -24.44 -8.80 -9.15
C ASN A 203 -24.32 -9.43 -7.76
N THR A 204 -23.19 -9.23 -7.08
CA THR A 204 -22.96 -9.74 -5.73
C THR A 204 -23.85 -9.02 -4.71
N VAL A 205 -23.96 -7.68 -4.79
CA VAL A 205 -24.92 -6.90 -3.97
C VAL A 205 -26.35 -7.42 -4.14
N ASN A 206 -26.79 -7.61 -5.39
CA ASN A 206 -28.13 -8.12 -5.67
C ASN A 206 -28.36 -9.52 -5.08
N ALA A 207 -27.36 -10.38 -5.15
CA ALA A 207 -27.42 -11.74 -4.62
C ALA A 207 -27.57 -11.73 -3.09
N VAL A 208 -26.74 -10.97 -2.37
CA VAL A 208 -26.81 -10.91 -0.89
C VAL A 208 -28.07 -10.20 -0.40
N ARG A 209 -28.52 -9.13 -1.08
CA ARG A 209 -29.80 -8.46 -0.76
C ARG A 209 -31.00 -9.39 -0.96
N LYS A 210 -31.02 -10.14 -2.06
CA LYS A 210 -32.04 -11.17 -2.32
C LYS A 210 -32.02 -12.28 -1.27
N ALA A 211 -30.84 -12.62 -0.73
CA ALA A 211 -30.69 -13.59 0.36
C ALA A 211 -31.11 -13.03 1.73
N GLY A 212 -31.45 -11.74 1.84
CA GLY A 212 -31.97 -11.11 3.05
C GLY A 212 -30.97 -10.24 3.81
N ALA A 213 -29.84 -9.90 3.23
CA ALA A 213 -28.89 -8.98 3.86
C ALA A 213 -29.54 -7.62 4.14
N THR A 214 -29.52 -7.20 5.41
CA THR A 214 -30.02 -5.90 5.86
C THR A 214 -29.00 -4.80 5.68
N LYS A 215 -27.72 -5.16 5.80
CA LYS A 215 -26.55 -4.30 5.51
C LYS A 215 -25.60 -5.00 4.54
N VAL A 216 -25.04 -4.23 3.61
CA VAL A 216 -24.02 -4.70 2.66
C VAL A 216 -22.82 -3.77 2.75
N ILE A 217 -21.69 -4.32 3.18
CA ILE A 217 -20.43 -3.61 3.30
C ILE A 217 -19.47 -4.19 2.27
N ALA A 218 -18.94 -3.35 1.38
CA ALA A 218 -17.82 -3.74 0.56
C ALA A 218 -16.54 -3.64 1.38
N VAL A 219 -15.66 -4.62 1.24
CA VAL A 219 -14.27 -4.58 1.69
C VAL A 219 -13.45 -4.71 0.43
N GLY A 220 -12.81 -3.63 0.03
CA GLY A 220 -12.09 -3.56 -1.24
C GLY A 220 -10.65 -3.13 -1.03
N HIS A 221 -9.83 -3.45 -2.03
CA HIS A 221 -8.48 -2.96 -2.12
C HIS A 221 -8.35 -2.23 -3.46
N LEU A 222 -8.90 -1.00 -3.53
CA LEU A 222 -9.08 -0.24 -4.77
C LEU A 222 -8.44 1.15 -4.72
N GLY A 223 -8.45 1.78 -3.55
CA GLY A 223 -7.94 3.12 -3.33
C GLY A 223 -8.82 4.24 -3.87
N ASP A 224 -8.37 5.46 -3.60
CA ASP A 224 -8.95 6.72 -4.07
C ASP A 224 -7.97 7.55 -4.93
N ASP A 225 -6.82 6.96 -5.32
CA ASP A 225 -5.85 7.61 -6.19
C ASP A 225 -6.41 7.72 -7.62
N PRO A 226 -6.41 8.92 -8.24
CA PRO A 226 -6.89 9.10 -9.61
C PRO A 226 -6.18 8.24 -10.66
N SER A 227 -4.96 7.77 -10.40
CA SER A 227 -4.24 6.87 -11.32
C SER A 227 -4.87 5.48 -11.43
N SER A 228 -5.63 5.06 -10.41
CA SER A 228 -6.38 3.80 -10.39
C SER A 228 -7.74 3.88 -11.11
N SER A 229 -8.10 5.04 -11.68
CA SER A 229 -9.33 5.16 -12.48
C SER A 229 -9.28 4.23 -13.71
N PRO A 230 -10.36 3.50 -14.05
CA PRO A 230 -11.73 3.64 -13.55
C PRO A 230 -12.10 2.66 -12.42
N TRP A 231 -11.17 2.20 -11.61
CA TRP A 231 -11.39 1.16 -10.61
C TRP A 231 -11.34 1.66 -9.16
N THR A 232 -11.29 2.97 -8.92
CA THR A 232 -11.29 3.53 -7.58
C THR A 232 -12.55 3.15 -6.80
N SER A 233 -12.46 3.11 -5.48
CA SER A 233 -13.62 2.83 -4.61
C SER A 233 -14.77 3.81 -4.82
N GLU A 234 -14.46 5.09 -5.08
CA GLU A 234 -15.48 6.11 -5.36
C GLU A 234 -16.22 5.85 -6.68
N GLU A 235 -15.51 5.42 -7.72
CA GLU A 235 -16.12 5.07 -9.01
C GLU A 235 -16.97 3.79 -8.88
N VAL A 236 -16.50 2.78 -8.15
CA VAL A 236 -17.31 1.59 -7.87
C VAL A 236 -18.58 1.98 -7.12
N ILE A 237 -18.49 2.80 -6.07
CA ILE A 237 -19.66 3.27 -5.33
C ILE A 237 -20.62 4.04 -6.26
N ALA A 238 -20.10 4.95 -7.08
CA ALA A 238 -20.90 5.78 -7.99
C ALA A 238 -21.66 4.96 -9.06
N ASN A 239 -21.13 3.79 -9.43
CA ASN A 239 -21.72 2.91 -10.46
C ASN A 239 -22.49 1.71 -9.90
N VAL A 240 -22.54 1.54 -8.56
CA VAL A 240 -23.23 0.43 -7.89
C VAL A 240 -24.32 0.94 -6.95
N SER A 241 -25.41 0.20 -6.84
CA SER A 241 -26.53 0.51 -5.95
C SER A 241 -26.62 -0.50 -4.83
N GLY A 242 -26.93 -0.05 -3.61
CA GLY A 242 -27.26 -0.93 -2.49
C GLY A 242 -26.09 -1.30 -1.59
N LEU A 243 -24.96 -0.61 -1.69
CA LEU A 243 -23.90 -0.60 -0.69
C LEU A 243 -24.28 0.35 0.46
N ASP A 244 -24.09 -0.06 1.71
CA ASP A 244 -24.28 0.80 2.88
C ASP A 244 -22.96 1.42 3.33
N ALA A 245 -21.83 0.68 3.22
CA ALA A 245 -20.50 1.15 3.53
C ALA A 245 -19.44 0.47 2.65
N PHE A 246 -18.27 1.08 2.59
CA PHE A 246 -17.07 0.59 1.90
C PHE A 246 -15.84 0.78 2.81
N ILE A 247 -15.15 -0.29 3.14
CA ILE A 247 -13.86 -0.30 3.82
C ILE A 247 -12.81 -0.56 2.74
N ASP A 248 -11.88 0.37 2.54
CA ASP A 248 -10.94 0.38 1.43
C ASP A 248 -9.48 0.27 1.88
N GLY A 249 -8.58 0.06 0.93
CA GLY A 249 -7.13 0.04 1.04
C GLY A 249 -6.46 0.58 -0.23
N HIS A 250 -5.22 0.19 -0.51
CA HIS A 250 -4.43 0.42 -1.71
C HIS A 250 -3.76 1.80 -1.83
N SER A 251 -4.48 2.89 -1.66
CA SER A 251 -3.94 4.25 -1.79
C SER A 251 -3.26 4.78 -0.52
N HIS A 252 -3.25 4.01 0.58
CA HIS A 252 -2.71 4.40 1.89
C HIS A 252 -3.35 5.66 2.50
N SER A 253 -4.50 6.07 1.97
CA SER A 253 -5.22 7.26 2.40
C SER A 253 -5.80 7.10 3.81
N MET A 254 -5.87 8.20 4.55
CA MET A 254 -6.53 8.25 5.86
C MET A 254 -7.92 8.88 5.71
N VAL A 255 -8.94 8.05 5.49
CA VAL A 255 -10.33 8.47 5.33
C VAL A 255 -11.14 8.04 6.55
N ARG A 256 -11.37 8.96 7.50
CA ARG A 256 -12.16 8.66 8.71
C ARG A 256 -13.60 8.32 8.37
N GLN A 257 -14.23 9.17 7.53
CA GLN A 257 -15.60 9.01 7.10
C GLN A 257 -15.88 9.94 5.92
N LYS A 258 -16.26 9.38 4.77
CA LYS A 258 -16.64 10.13 3.56
C LYS A 258 -17.95 9.58 3.01
N GLN A 259 -18.90 10.45 2.69
CA GLN A 259 -20.15 10.02 2.04
C GLN A 259 -20.00 10.16 0.53
N VAL A 260 -20.14 9.05 -0.18
CA VAL A 260 -20.10 8.97 -1.64
C VAL A 260 -21.47 8.57 -2.16
N SER A 261 -21.96 9.23 -3.20
CA SER A 261 -23.29 8.95 -3.77
C SER A 261 -23.23 7.67 -4.63
N GLY A 262 -24.02 6.67 -4.28
CA GLY A 262 -24.19 5.47 -5.12
C GLY A 262 -25.01 5.74 -6.38
N ALA A 263 -25.03 4.79 -7.32
CA ALA A 263 -25.72 4.92 -8.61
C ALA A 263 -27.20 5.29 -8.54
N ASN A 264 -27.89 4.93 -7.45
CA ASN A 264 -29.30 5.28 -7.18
C ASN A 264 -29.45 6.56 -6.34
N GLY A 265 -28.37 7.30 -6.07
CA GLY A 265 -28.35 8.48 -5.21
C GLY A 265 -28.36 8.20 -3.70
N THR A 266 -28.35 6.92 -3.27
CA THR A 266 -28.20 6.57 -1.84
C THR A 266 -26.75 6.75 -1.41
N PRO A 267 -26.47 7.44 -0.28
CA PRO A 267 -25.11 7.61 0.19
C PRO A 267 -24.51 6.30 0.70
N THR A 268 -23.27 6.02 0.37
CA THR A 268 -22.43 4.95 0.88
C THR A 268 -21.31 5.57 1.71
N LEU A 269 -21.06 5.05 2.91
CA LEU A 269 -19.98 5.50 3.77
C LEU A 269 -18.67 4.86 3.33
N LEU A 270 -17.68 5.65 2.90
CA LEU A 270 -16.32 5.21 2.56
C LEU A 270 -15.35 5.53 3.70
N THR A 271 -14.45 4.57 3.98
CA THR A 271 -13.41 4.71 5.01
C THR A 271 -12.14 3.94 4.63
N GLN A 272 -10.97 4.43 5.10
CA GLN A 272 -9.65 3.78 4.91
C GLN A 272 -8.71 4.17 6.07
N ALA A 273 -7.87 3.24 6.57
CA ALA A 273 -7.11 3.41 7.82
C ALA A 273 -5.64 3.80 7.65
N GLY A 274 -5.24 4.28 6.47
CA GLY A 274 -3.84 4.59 6.19
C GLY A 274 -3.01 3.34 5.90
N GLU A 275 -1.78 3.27 6.39
CA GLU A 275 -0.85 2.17 6.12
C GLU A 275 -0.04 1.77 7.35
N ASN A 276 0.72 0.66 7.26
CA ASN A 276 1.73 0.23 8.24
C ASN A 276 1.21 0.15 9.69
N LEU A 277 -0.07 -0.11 9.89
CA LEU A 277 -0.74 -0.11 11.18
C LEU A 277 -0.60 1.23 11.93
N ASN A 278 -0.52 2.34 11.23
CA ASN A 278 -0.49 3.68 11.83
C ASN A 278 -1.83 4.06 12.47
N LYS A 279 -2.92 3.49 11.98
CA LYS A 279 -4.28 3.63 12.50
C LYS A 279 -4.98 2.27 12.52
N VAL A 280 -6.04 2.20 13.30
CA VAL A 280 -7.04 1.12 13.25
C VAL A 280 -8.39 1.78 13.05
N GLY A 281 -9.12 1.35 12.05
CA GLY A 281 -10.47 1.83 11.81
C GLY A 281 -11.48 1.20 12.78
N ILE A 282 -12.50 1.96 13.12
CA ILE A 282 -13.66 1.49 13.89
C ILE A 282 -14.94 1.96 13.22
N MET A 283 -15.80 1.02 12.88
CA MET A 283 -17.13 1.29 12.34
C MET A 283 -18.18 0.74 13.31
N ILE A 284 -19.25 1.49 13.56
CA ILE A 284 -20.35 1.07 14.43
C ILE A 284 -21.65 1.17 13.65
N ILE A 285 -22.39 0.07 13.62
CA ILE A 285 -23.76 0.01 13.13
C ILE A 285 -24.67 0.02 14.35
N ASP A 286 -25.41 1.10 14.52
CA ASP A 286 -26.46 1.20 15.57
C ASP A 286 -27.53 0.16 15.30
N TYR A 287 -27.73 -0.74 16.24
CA TYR A 287 -28.64 -1.88 16.09
C TYR A 287 -30.09 -1.49 15.97
N GLU A 288 -30.52 -0.37 16.56
CA GLU A 288 -31.91 0.06 16.55
C GLU A 288 -32.26 0.91 15.33
N THR A 289 -31.37 1.83 14.95
CA THR A 289 -31.61 2.77 13.86
C THR A 289 -31.04 2.29 12.52
N GLY A 290 -30.02 1.42 12.55
CA GLY A 290 -29.27 0.99 11.37
C GLY A 290 -28.30 2.06 10.86
N GLU A 291 -28.08 3.15 11.60
CA GLU A 291 -27.08 4.17 11.27
C GLU A 291 -25.68 3.59 11.33
N ILE A 292 -24.85 3.95 10.32
CA ILE A 292 -23.45 3.54 10.24
C ILE A 292 -22.58 4.78 10.47
N ARG A 293 -21.61 4.67 11.38
CA ARG A 293 -20.60 5.68 11.65
C ARG A 293 -19.23 5.03 11.65
N SER A 294 -18.23 5.75 11.18
CA SER A 294 -16.83 5.29 11.18
C SER A 294 -15.90 6.37 11.72
N ASP A 295 -14.78 5.96 12.27
CA ASP A 295 -13.67 6.82 12.69
C ASP A 295 -12.36 6.02 12.69
N LEU A 296 -11.24 6.70 12.82
CA LEU A 296 -9.92 6.09 12.98
C LEU A 296 -9.44 6.24 14.41
N ILE A 297 -8.91 5.16 14.97
CA ILE A 297 -8.29 5.15 16.29
C ILE A 297 -6.86 5.67 16.14
N ASP A 298 -6.61 6.83 16.71
CA ASP A 298 -5.29 7.46 16.81
C ASP A 298 -4.49 6.82 17.95
N CYS A 299 -3.16 6.76 17.77
CA CYS A 299 -2.23 6.29 18.78
C CYS A 299 -1.20 7.36 19.06
N GLU A 300 -1.27 7.99 20.23
CA GLU A 300 -0.40 9.07 20.65
C GLU A 300 0.67 8.59 21.62
N GLU A 301 1.91 9.06 21.45
CA GLU A 301 3.00 8.76 22.36
C GLU A 301 2.88 9.56 23.64
N LEU A 302 2.88 8.86 24.78
CA LEU A 302 3.03 9.48 26.08
C LEU A 302 4.52 9.66 26.39
N GLN A 303 4.98 10.91 26.36
CA GLN A 303 6.39 11.24 26.56
C GLN A 303 6.64 11.82 27.96
N LYS A 304 7.78 11.47 28.54
CA LYS A 304 8.27 12.03 29.81
C LYS A 304 9.68 12.59 29.62
N THR A 305 9.87 13.82 30.10
CA THR A 305 11.21 14.42 30.17
C THR A 305 12.05 13.72 31.24
N VAL A 306 13.21 13.20 30.85
CA VAL A 306 14.21 12.59 31.71
C VAL A 306 15.47 13.46 31.73
N THR A 307 16.08 13.62 32.91
CA THR A 307 17.39 14.27 33.04
C THR A 307 18.47 13.19 32.94
N ASN A 308 19.35 13.29 31.96
CA ASN A 308 20.46 12.39 31.74
C ASN A 308 21.56 12.60 32.84
N LYS A 309 22.52 11.67 32.91
CA LYS A 309 23.62 11.72 33.87
C LYS A 309 24.53 12.95 33.70
N ASP A 310 24.59 13.52 32.51
CA ASP A 310 25.34 14.73 32.17
C ASP A 310 24.56 16.04 32.41
N GLY A 311 23.33 15.95 32.95
CA GLY A 311 22.46 17.10 33.22
C GLY A 311 21.61 17.55 32.02
N SER A 312 21.80 16.99 30.84
CA SER A 312 20.96 17.26 29.67
C SER A 312 19.54 16.68 29.85
N LYS A 313 18.55 17.27 29.18
CA LYS A 313 17.16 16.77 29.17
C LYS A 313 16.88 16.09 27.83
N SER A 314 16.33 14.88 27.92
CA SER A 314 15.82 14.15 26.75
C SER A 314 14.37 13.75 26.99
N SER A 315 13.60 13.56 25.91
CA SER A 315 12.26 12.96 25.98
C SER A 315 12.38 11.45 25.87
N LYS A 316 11.58 10.74 26.68
CA LYS A 316 11.46 9.28 26.62
C LYS A 316 9.99 8.88 26.52
N ILE A 317 9.66 8.03 25.55
CA ILE A 317 8.34 7.42 25.45
C ILE A 317 8.13 6.51 26.67
N VAL A 318 7.03 6.72 27.39
CA VAL A 318 6.66 5.96 28.60
C VAL A 318 5.40 5.12 28.39
N GLY A 319 4.71 5.26 27.26
CA GLY A 319 3.51 4.53 26.89
C GLY A 319 2.86 5.16 25.68
N TYR A 320 1.65 4.69 25.40
CA TYR A 320 0.82 5.18 24.30
C TYR A 320 -0.61 5.38 24.81
N GLN A 321 -1.37 6.21 24.12
CA GLN A 321 -2.80 6.44 24.37
C GLN A 321 -3.57 6.29 23.07
N LEU A 322 -4.69 5.55 23.12
CA LEU A 322 -5.61 5.40 22.00
C LEU A 322 -6.76 6.41 22.13
N SER A 323 -7.13 7.05 21.02
CA SER A 323 -8.23 8.02 21.00
C SER A 323 -9.02 7.96 19.70
N SER A 324 -10.34 8.07 19.79
CA SER A 324 -11.30 8.18 18.68
C SER A 324 -12.61 8.71 19.19
N GLU A 325 -13.43 9.33 18.36
CA GLU A 325 -14.79 9.73 18.70
C GLU A 325 -15.69 8.53 19.01
N LEU A 326 -15.43 7.37 18.41
CA LEU A 326 -16.19 6.15 18.58
C LEU A 326 -15.61 5.17 19.62
N TYR A 327 -14.36 5.42 20.06
CA TYR A 327 -13.68 4.58 21.03
C TYR A 327 -13.29 5.39 22.27
N ALA A 328 -13.93 5.08 23.38
CA ALA A 328 -13.53 5.56 24.73
C ALA A 328 -13.11 4.34 25.55
N GLY A 329 -11.85 4.01 25.51
CA GLY A 329 -11.26 2.89 26.24
C GLY A 329 -10.20 3.35 27.22
N PRO A 330 -9.80 2.46 28.16
CA PRO A 330 -8.61 2.68 28.95
C PRO A 330 -7.38 2.66 28.06
N ASP A 331 -6.28 3.08 28.65
CA ASP A 331 -4.94 3.10 28.10
C ASP A 331 -4.62 1.93 27.14
N TRP A 332 -3.65 2.09 26.30
CA TRP A 332 -3.09 1.18 25.32
C TRP A 332 -3.13 -0.32 25.74
N PRO A 333 -4.05 -1.15 25.20
CA PRO A 333 -4.23 -2.54 25.60
C PRO A 333 -3.21 -3.44 24.91
N ILE A 334 -2.75 -4.49 25.59
CA ILE A 334 -1.85 -5.51 25.02
C ILE A 334 -2.34 -6.91 25.33
N ASP A 335 -2.41 -7.76 24.32
CA ASP A 335 -2.49 -9.21 24.49
C ASP A 335 -1.09 -9.81 24.59
N TYR A 336 -0.69 -10.16 25.82
CA TYR A 336 0.65 -10.68 26.08
C TYR A 336 0.96 -12.02 25.40
N THR A 337 -0.05 -12.79 25.00
CA THR A 337 0.13 -14.04 24.26
C THR A 337 0.56 -13.77 22.82
N ILE A 338 -0.09 -12.80 22.17
CA ILE A 338 0.25 -12.36 20.82
C ILE A 338 1.60 -11.62 20.87
N ALA A 339 1.79 -10.72 21.86
CA ALA A 339 3.05 -10.01 22.07
C ALA A 339 4.25 -10.94 22.22
N ALA A 340 4.10 -12.05 22.93
CA ALA A 340 5.18 -13.03 23.11
C ALA A 340 5.59 -13.67 21.77
N GLN A 341 4.64 -14.07 20.92
CA GLN A 341 4.93 -14.62 19.58
C GLN A 341 5.54 -13.56 18.67
N LYS A 342 4.94 -12.36 18.61
CA LYS A 342 5.45 -11.21 17.86
C LYS A 342 6.91 -10.93 18.21
N ASN A 343 7.22 -10.77 19.50
CA ASN A 343 8.56 -10.47 19.97
C ASN A 343 9.57 -11.61 19.69
N GLN A 344 9.13 -12.87 19.73
CA GLN A 344 9.96 -13.99 19.31
C GLN A 344 10.29 -13.93 17.83
N TRP A 345 9.32 -13.56 16.99
CA TRP A 345 9.52 -13.39 15.55
C TRP A 345 10.44 -12.20 15.24
N ILE A 346 10.18 -11.03 15.83
CA ILE A 346 11.06 -9.85 15.70
C ILE A 346 12.50 -10.23 16.05
N LYS A 347 12.72 -10.96 17.14
CA LYS A 347 14.06 -11.43 17.52
C LYS A 347 14.68 -12.35 16.46
N LYS A 348 13.91 -13.28 15.89
CA LYS A 348 14.38 -14.20 14.84
C LYS A 348 14.76 -13.43 13.58
N VAL A 349 13.93 -12.50 13.13
CA VAL A 349 14.20 -11.64 11.97
C VAL A 349 15.43 -10.78 12.21
N ASN A 350 15.54 -10.10 13.36
CA ASN A 350 16.72 -9.31 13.71
C ASN A 350 18.03 -10.11 13.76
N LEU A 351 17.97 -11.41 14.03
CA LEU A 351 19.13 -12.30 13.92
C LEU A 351 19.44 -12.63 12.45
N ALA A 352 18.41 -12.87 11.63
CA ALA A 352 18.57 -13.10 10.20
C ALA A 352 19.14 -11.85 9.48
N MET A 353 18.72 -10.66 9.87
CA MET A 353 19.23 -9.39 9.35
C MET A 353 20.73 -9.19 9.55
N LYS A 354 21.36 -9.91 10.50
CA LYS A 354 22.79 -9.89 10.76
C LYS A 354 23.56 -10.95 9.99
N GLN A 355 22.88 -11.86 9.30
CA GLN A 355 23.57 -12.90 8.53
C GLN A 355 24.24 -12.30 7.30
N LYS A 356 25.41 -12.83 6.95
CA LYS A 356 26.13 -12.48 5.73
C LYS A 356 25.28 -12.83 4.50
N ILE A 357 25.07 -11.88 3.63
CA ILE A 357 24.42 -12.04 2.31
C ILE A 357 25.42 -11.99 1.16
N GLY A 358 26.56 -11.36 1.37
CA GLY A 358 27.64 -11.24 0.41
C GLY A 358 28.83 -10.45 0.97
N GLU A 359 29.67 -9.96 0.08
CA GLU A 359 30.84 -9.13 0.40
C GLU A 359 30.98 -7.98 -0.61
N THR A 360 31.70 -6.93 -0.23
CA THR A 360 32.21 -5.94 -1.17
C THR A 360 33.73 -5.82 -1.09
N ASN A 361 34.40 -5.92 -2.24
CA ASN A 361 35.84 -5.73 -2.37
C ASN A 361 36.21 -4.27 -2.64
N VAL A 362 35.24 -3.45 -3.03
CA VAL A 362 35.39 -2.00 -3.18
C VAL A 362 34.93 -1.30 -1.90
N VAL A 363 35.37 -0.06 -1.69
CA VAL A 363 34.85 0.78 -0.61
C VAL A 363 33.63 1.51 -1.16
N LEU A 364 32.45 1.20 -0.61
CA LEU A 364 31.25 2.01 -0.86
C LEU A 364 31.25 3.20 0.09
N GLU A 365 31.47 4.39 -0.43
CA GLU A 365 31.73 5.59 0.36
C GLU A 365 30.64 6.64 0.19
N ASN A 366 30.24 7.30 1.29
CA ASN A 366 29.27 8.39 1.27
C ASN A 366 29.56 9.47 2.32
N ARG A 367 30.78 9.49 2.91
CA ARG A 367 31.17 10.51 3.88
C ARG A 367 32.45 11.19 3.47
N SER A 368 32.46 12.53 3.52
CA SER A 368 33.67 13.33 3.41
C SER A 368 34.45 13.36 4.72
N GLU A 369 35.69 13.84 4.69
CA GLU A 369 36.56 13.97 5.88
C GLU A 369 35.93 14.89 6.96
N ASP A 370 35.15 15.90 6.56
CA ASP A 370 34.43 16.82 7.45
C ASP A 370 33.02 16.29 7.85
N GLY A 371 32.68 15.07 7.47
CA GLY A 371 31.48 14.38 7.90
C GLY A 371 30.21 14.66 7.08
N LYS A 372 30.32 15.41 5.96
CA LYS A 372 29.20 15.66 5.04
C LYS A 372 28.84 14.42 4.21
N GLN A 373 27.60 14.32 3.79
CA GLN A 373 27.12 13.25 2.92
C GLN A 373 27.45 13.55 1.46
N LEU A 374 28.37 12.77 0.89
CA LEU A 374 28.86 12.98 -0.47
C LEU A 374 27.75 12.85 -1.52
N ALA A 375 26.81 11.89 -1.37
CA ALA A 375 25.70 11.70 -2.31
C ALA A 375 24.75 12.92 -2.37
N CYS A 376 24.78 13.81 -1.37
CA CYS A 376 24.08 15.09 -1.38
C CYS A 376 24.85 16.21 -2.10
N MET A 377 26.08 15.97 -2.55
CA MET A 377 26.98 16.99 -3.08
C MET A 377 27.56 16.63 -4.43
N GLN A 378 27.69 15.34 -4.74
CA GLN A 378 28.31 14.80 -5.95
C GLN A 378 27.84 13.38 -6.25
N GLU A 379 28.23 12.83 -7.39
CA GLU A 379 28.11 11.40 -7.65
C GLU A 379 28.95 10.59 -6.67
N THR A 380 28.45 9.43 -6.27
CA THR A 380 29.18 8.48 -5.44
C THR A 380 28.98 7.04 -5.93
N ASN A 381 29.97 6.19 -5.73
CA ASN A 381 29.82 4.77 -6.06
C ASN A 381 28.73 4.08 -5.22
N THR A 382 28.43 4.58 -4.01
CA THR A 382 27.29 4.09 -3.22
C THR A 382 25.96 4.53 -3.85
N GLY A 383 25.89 5.76 -4.39
CA GLY A 383 24.74 6.27 -5.12
C GLY A 383 24.47 5.47 -6.39
N ASP A 384 25.52 5.24 -7.19
CA ASP A 384 25.45 4.39 -8.37
C ASP A 384 24.98 2.99 -8.02
N PHE A 385 25.56 2.37 -6.98
CA PHE A 385 25.19 1.04 -6.53
C PHE A 385 23.72 0.95 -6.10
N ALA A 386 23.22 1.98 -5.43
CA ALA A 386 21.82 2.03 -4.99
C ALA A 386 20.86 2.21 -6.18
N ALA A 387 21.19 3.10 -7.12
CA ALA A 387 20.37 3.32 -8.32
C ALA A 387 20.38 2.09 -9.25
N ASP A 388 21.56 1.45 -9.42
CA ASP A 388 21.68 0.22 -10.21
C ASP A 388 20.91 -0.94 -9.61
N ALA A 389 20.83 -1.03 -8.28
CA ALA A 389 20.03 -2.06 -7.60
C ALA A 389 18.53 -1.90 -7.92
N ILE A 390 18.01 -0.67 -7.94
CA ILE A 390 16.63 -0.38 -8.31
C ILE A 390 16.39 -0.69 -9.78
N TYR A 391 17.26 -0.21 -10.67
CA TYR A 391 17.16 -0.52 -12.10
C TYR A 391 17.15 -2.04 -12.35
N TYR A 392 18.07 -2.78 -11.71
CA TYR A 392 18.17 -4.22 -11.83
C TYR A 392 16.88 -4.92 -11.36
N LEU A 393 16.27 -4.48 -10.28
CA LEU A 393 15.02 -5.06 -9.77
C LEU A 393 13.92 -5.03 -10.84
N PHE A 394 13.65 -3.86 -11.42
CA PHE A 394 12.58 -3.70 -12.41
C PHE A 394 12.93 -4.35 -13.74
N ASP A 395 14.22 -4.37 -14.13
CA ASP A 395 14.68 -5.12 -15.30
C ASP A 395 14.47 -6.64 -15.15
N GLN A 396 14.68 -7.20 -13.95
CA GLN A 396 14.40 -8.61 -13.66
C GLN A 396 12.90 -8.93 -13.60
N MET A 397 12.07 -7.93 -13.38
CA MET A 397 10.60 -8.06 -13.42
C MET A 397 10.04 -7.89 -14.85
N ASP A 398 10.89 -7.72 -15.88
CA ASP A 398 10.52 -7.44 -17.27
C ASP A 398 9.61 -6.19 -17.41
N MET A 399 9.81 -5.18 -16.57
CA MET A 399 8.98 -3.98 -16.54
C MET A 399 9.46 -2.84 -17.47
N ASP A 400 10.42 -3.11 -18.33
CA ASP A 400 10.94 -2.19 -19.36
C ASP A 400 11.38 -0.82 -18.81
N VAL A 401 12.11 -0.84 -17.67
CA VAL A 401 12.63 0.36 -17.02
C VAL A 401 13.65 1.10 -17.90
N ASP A 402 13.51 2.41 -18.05
CA ASP A 402 14.45 3.26 -18.81
C ASP A 402 15.53 3.87 -17.91
N GLY A 403 15.18 4.20 -16.66
CA GLY A 403 16.10 4.77 -15.69
C GLY A 403 15.67 4.52 -14.26
N ALA A 404 16.62 4.69 -13.34
CA ALA A 404 16.34 4.69 -11.90
C ALA A 404 16.98 5.89 -11.22
N ILE A 405 16.31 6.43 -10.20
CA ILE A 405 16.74 7.60 -9.45
C ILE A 405 16.71 7.34 -7.95
N VAL A 406 17.73 7.83 -7.25
CA VAL A 406 17.83 7.78 -5.77
C VAL A 406 18.24 9.16 -5.27
N TYR A 407 17.49 9.74 -4.34
CA TYR A 407 17.84 11.03 -3.77
C TYR A 407 19.02 10.91 -2.79
N GLY A 408 19.97 11.82 -2.85
CA GLY A 408 21.21 11.79 -2.07
C GLY A 408 20.96 11.71 -0.57
N GLY A 409 19.95 12.41 -0.07
CA GLY A 409 19.50 12.34 1.32
C GLY A 409 18.99 10.98 1.78
N GLY A 410 18.66 10.06 0.86
CA GLY A 410 18.27 8.67 1.15
C GLY A 410 19.44 7.74 1.43
N ILE A 411 20.69 8.17 1.13
CA ILE A 411 21.91 7.36 1.27
C ILE A 411 22.65 7.84 2.52
N ARG A 412 22.82 6.99 3.53
CA ARG A 412 23.26 7.39 4.87
C ARG A 412 24.48 6.65 5.42
N ASN A 413 25.09 5.74 4.65
CA ASN A 413 26.23 4.96 5.11
C ASN A 413 27.49 5.81 5.31
N GLU A 414 28.34 5.31 6.18
CA GLU A 414 29.77 5.60 6.17
C GLU A 414 30.49 4.68 5.16
N ALA A 415 31.83 4.68 5.15
CA ALA A 415 32.58 3.80 4.28
C ALA A 415 32.32 2.30 4.63
N ILE A 416 31.87 1.52 3.66
CA ILE A 416 31.58 0.09 3.82
C ILE A 416 32.51 -0.73 2.95
N LYS A 417 33.21 -1.72 3.55
CA LYS A 417 34.00 -2.72 2.85
C LYS A 417 33.96 -4.08 3.57
N GLY A 418 34.00 -5.16 2.82
CA GLY A 418 33.98 -6.52 3.35
C GLY A 418 32.58 -7.08 3.48
N VAL A 419 32.23 -7.65 4.65
CA VAL A 419 31.00 -8.40 4.84
C VAL A 419 29.78 -7.51 4.69
N MET A 420 28.84 -7.94 3.84
CA MET A 420 27.52 -7.33 3.64
C MET A 420 26.44 -8.18 4.29
N THR A 421 25.56 -7.54 5.02
CA THR A 421 24.37 -8.11 5.68
C THR A 421 23.15 -7.27 5.31
N TYR A 422 21.95 -7.73 5.62
CA TYR A 422 20.77 -6.86 5.49
C TYR A 422 20.90 -5.58 6.33
N ASN A 423 21.45 -5.67 7.54
CA ASN A 423 21.72 -4.48 8.36
C ASN A 423 22.70 -3.53 7.68
N THR A 424 23.69 -4.04 6.96
CA THR A 424 24.62 -3.20 6.19
C THR A 424 23.87 -2.45 5.08
N CYS A 425 22.96 -3.13 4.37
CA CYS A 425 22.10 -2.50 3.36
C CYS A 425 21.17 -1.46 4.01
N LYS A 426 20.60 -1.76 5.18
CA LYS A 426 19.76 -0.83 5.94
C LYS A 426 20.54 0.40 6.44
N ASN A 427 21.86 0.29 6.65
CA ASN A 427 22.70 1.47 6.92
C ASN A 427 22.92 2.33 5.69
N ILE A 428 22.86 1.76 4.48
CA ILE A 428 22.92 2.52 3.22
C ILE A 428 21.59 3.27 3.02
N GLN A 429 20.46 2.57 3.09
CA GLN A 429 19.10 3.13 2.94
C GLN A 429 18.28 2.83 4.20
N PRO A 430 18.36 3.67 5.26
CA PRO A 430 17.74 3.36 6.56
C PRO A 430 16.25 3.68 6.63
N PHE A 431 15.74 4.45 5.68
CA PHE A 431 14.35 4.87 5.67
C PHE A 431 13.42 3.73 5.25
N SER A 432 12.17 3.86 5.59
CA SER A 432 11.15 2.87 5.24
C SER A 432 10.58 3.07 3.84
N ASP A 433 11.28 3.84 2.99
CA ASP A 433 10.87 4.08 1.61
C ASP A 433 10.82 2.77 0.84
N SER A 434 9.76 2.58 0.08
CA SER A 434 9.62 1.50 -0.89
C SER A 434 10.00 1.99 -2.28
N VAL A 435 10.30 1.08 -3.20
CA VAL A 435 10.55 1.45 -4.59
C VAL A 435 9.30 1.29 -5.43
N CYS A 436 9.13 2.18 -6.38
CA CYS A 436 8.02 2.23 -7.33
C CYS A 436 8.54 2.52 -8.75
N LEU A 437 7.67 2.37 -9.75
CA LEU A 437 7.93 2.68 -11.16
C LEU A 437 6.81 3.57 -11.68
N GLN A 438 7.19 4.69 -12.30
CA GLN A 438 6.24 5.62 -12.92
C GLN A 438 6.58 5.88 -14.38
N ILE A 439 5.57 6.21 -15.18
CA ILE A 439 5.75 6.82 -16.51
C ILE A 439 5.74 8.34 -16.31
N ILE A 440 6.84 8.96 -16.68
CA ILE A 440 7.03 10.41 -16.64
C ILE A 440 7.44 10.93 -18.00
N THR A 441 7.16 12.19 -18.30
CA THR A 441 7.70 12.82 -19.51
C THR A 441 9.18 13.15 -19.35
N GLY A 442 9.93 13.22 -20.46
CA GLY A 442 11.31 13.68 -20.40
C GLY A 442 11.45 15.09 -19.83
N GLN A 443 10.42 15.94 -19.97
CA GLN A 443 10.39 17.25 -19.33
C GLN A 443 10.32 17.15 -17.81
N GLN A 444 9.49 16.26 -17.25
CA GLN A 444 9.43 16.03 -15.81
C GLN A 444 10.76 15.49 -15.27
N LEU A 445 11.42 14.61 -16.04
CA LEU A 445 12.76 14.12 -15.67
C LEU A 445 13.80 15.25 -15.64
N LEU A 446 13.82 16.10 -16.67
CA LEU A 446 14.73 17.25 -16.73
C LEU A 446 14.47 18.22 -15.57
N ASP A 447 13.22 18.53 -15.27
CA ASP A 447 12.82 19.40 -14.15
C ASP A 447 13.23 18.78 -12.80
N ALA A 448 13.15 17.45 -12.66
CA ALA A 448 13.57 16.76 -11.44
C ALA A 448 15.11 16.79 -11.25
N LEU A 449 15.86 16.56 -12.32
CA LEU A 449 17.32 16.66 -12.28
C LEU A 449 17.78 18.09 -11.94
N GLU A 450 17.12 19.10 -12.50
CA GLU A 450 17.36 20.53 -12.22
C GLU A 450 17.04 20.87 -10.76
N TRP A 451 15.84 20.46 -10.26
CA TRP A 451 15.45 20.66 -8.88
C TRP A 451 16.41 19.98 -7.89
N GLY A 452 16.84 18.76 -8.22
CA GLY A 452 17.84 18.03 -7.44
C GLY A 452 19.21 18.74 -7.41
N ALA A 453 19.57 19.40 -8.50
CA ALA A 453 20.84 20.09 -8.65
C ALA A 453 20.90 21.51 -8.04
N ARG A 454 19.78 22.03 -7.47
CA ARG A 454 19.67 23.43 -7.02
C ARG A 454 20.75 23.88 -6.03
N GLY A 455 21.30 22.96 -5.23
CA GLY A 455 22.40 23.20 -4.29
C GLY A 455 23.79 22.86 -4.82
N ALA A 456 23.91 22.36 -6.03
CA ALA A 456 25.18 21.89 -6.58
C ALA A 456 26.21 23.03 -6.71
N GLY A 457 27.43 22.79 -6.29
CA GLY A 457 28.52 23.77 -6.29
C GLY A 457 28.54 24.74 -5.10
N SER A 458 27.53 24.75 -4.22
CA SER A 458 27.49 25.62 -3.03
C SER A 458 28.44 25.19 -1.91
N GLY A 459 28.89 23.94 -1.93
CA GLY A 459 29.62 23.31 -0.83
C GLY A 459 28.72 22.86 0.33
N GLU A 460 27.38 23.00 0.20
CA GLU A 460 26.40 22.54 1.17
C GLU A 460 25.67 21.27 0.67
N GLU A 461 25.17 20.47 1.61
CA GLU A 461 24.40 19.25 1.30
C GLU A 461 23.05 19.61 0.66
N CYS A 462 22.74 19.03 -0.51
CA CYS A 462 21.43 19.07 -1.15
C CYS A 462 20.81 17.67 -1.11
N ASN A 463 19.90 17.43 -0.19
CA ASN A 463 19.26 16.12 -0.02
C ASN A 463 18.56 15.62 -1.30
N GLY A 464 18.16 16.53 -2.18
CA GLY A 464 17.49 16.22 -3.44
C GLY A 464 18.40 15.84 -4.60
N LEU A 465 19.74 15.94 -4.49
CA LEU A 465 20.64 15.59 -5.61
C LEU A 465 20.39 14.12 -6.01
N LEU A 466 20.04 13.89 -7.28
CA LEU A 466 19.65 12.56 -7.76
C LEU A 466 20.85 11.75 -8.23
N GLN A 467 21.13 10.65 -7.55
CA GLN A 467 22.00 9.56 -8.01
C GLN A 467 21.20 8.72 -9.01
N VAL A 468 21.81 8.28 -10.10
CA VAL A 468 21.04 7.75 -11.25
C VAL A 468 21.60 6.44 -11.80
N SER A 469 20.74 5.66 -12.47
CA SER A 469 21.07 4.48 -13.27
C SER A 469 20.30 4.52 -14.59
N GLY A 470 20.93 4.17 -15.70
CA GLY A 470 20.34 4.34 -17.03
C GLY A 470 20.21 5.79 -17.51
N ILE A 471 20.69 6.72 -16.73
CA ILE A 471 20.66 8.17 -16.96
C ILE A 471 22.06 8.71 -16.74
N ARG A 472 22.48 9.71 -17.50
CA ARG A 472 23.67 10.51 -17.23
C ARG A 472 23.43 11.97 -17.61
N TYR A 473 24.05 12.90 -16.89
CA TYR A 473 23.83 14.32 -17.09
C TYR A 473 24.99 15.18 -16.59
N LYS A 474 25.00 16.44 -17.01
CA LYS A 474 25.98 17.45 -16.55
C LYS A 474 25.28 18.56 -15.78
N ILE A 475 25.99 19.15 -14.82
CA ILE A 475 25.52 20.30 -14.02
C ILE A 475 26.52 21.43 -14.19
N ASP A 476 26.07 22.59 -14.71
CA ASP A 476 26.86 23.81 -14.69
C ASP A 476 26.73 24.49 -13.31
N THR A 477 27.76 24.37 -12.49
CA THR A 477 27.79 24.92 -11.13
C THR A 477 27.92 26.44 -11.06
N GLN A 478 28.29 27.08 -12.17
CA GLN A 478 28.38 28.53 -12.26
C GLN A 478 27.04 29.17 -12.67
N TRP A 479 26.13 28.38 -13.22
CA TRP A 479 24.77 28.86 -13.56
C TRP A 479 23.90 28.89 -12.29
N PRO A 480 23.22 30.04 -12.01
CA PRO A 480 22.42 30.17 -10.80
C PRO A 480 21.18 29.27 -10.85
N ASP A 481 20.74 28.80 -9.67
CA ASP A 481 19.40 28.20 -9.51
C ASP A 481 18.33 29.27 -9.75
N SER A 482 17.45 29.01 -10.72
CA SER A 482 16.29 29.84 -11.03
C SER A 482 15.00 29.03 -11.06
N THR A 483 14.98 27.83 -10.47
CA THR A 483 13.78 26.98 -10.33
C THR A 483 12.70 27.72 -9.55
N GLN A 484 11.45 27.61 -10.02
CA GLN A 484 10.32 28.21 -9.35
C GLN A 484 9.89 27.34 -8.18
N LYS A 485 9.65 27.96 -7.03
CA LYS A 485 9.31 27.27 -5.77
C LYS A 485 8.30 28.05 -4.95
N THR A 486 7.62 27.37 -4.06
CA THR A 486 6.70 27.97 -3.09
C THR A 486 7.39 29.06 -2.27
N ASP A 487 6.63 29.99 -1.66
CA ASP A 487 7.16 31.12 -0.88
C ASP A 487 8.08 30.69 0.27
N ASP A 488 7.85 29.50 0.83
CA ASP A 488 8.71 28.87 1.86
C ASP A 488 9.96 28.16 1.27
N GLY A 489 10.06 28.07 -0.06
CA GLY A 489 11.18 27.47 -0.77
C GLY A 489 11.25 25.94 -0.72
N ILE A 490 10.19 25.27 -0.26
CA ILE A 490 10.19 23.82 0.02
C ILE A 490 9.77 23.00 -1.21
N MET A 491 8.75 23.45 -1.97
CA MET A 491 8.16 22.72 -3.07
C MET A 491 8.49 23.34 -4.42
N TRP A 492 8.75 22.50 -5.41
CA TRP A 492 8.82 22.92 -6.81
C TRP A 492 7.42 23.30 -7.33
N ILE A 493 7.33 24.40 -8.08
CA ILE A 493 6.11 24.86 -8.75
C ILE A 493 6.32 25.19 -10.23
N GLY A 494 7.54 25.09 -10.73
CA GLY A 494 7.84 25.32 -12.12
C GLY A 494 9.33 25.21 -12.44
N GLY A 495 9.65 24.95 -13.69
CA GLY A 495 11.03 24.90 -14.18
C GLY A 495 11.75 26.25 -14.07
N PRO A 496 13.06 26.30 -14.33
CA PRO A 496 13.88 27.50 -14.14
C PRO A 496 13.45 28.66 -15.08
N THR A 497 13.54 29.89 -14.58
CA THR A 497 13.19 31.11 -15.36
C THR A 497 14.33 31.56 -16.27
N ASP A 498 15.60 31.28 -15.89
CA ASP A 498 16.78 31.76 -16.60
C ASP A 498 17.53 30.65 -17.37
N GLY A 499 16.87 29.50 -17.58
CA GLY A 499 17.42 28.31 -18.23
C GLY A 499 17.96 27.26 -17.25
N TYR A 500 18.18 26.07 -17.77
CA TYR A 500 18.61 24.91 -16.99
C TYR A 500 20.12 24.93 -16.74
N ARG A 501 20.54 24.65 -15.51
CA ARG A 501 21.94 24.33 -15.19
C ARG A 501 22.27 22.86 -15.49
N VAL A 502 21.24 21.99 -15.53
CA VAL A 502 21.35 20.60 -15.96
C VAL A 502 21.27 20.54 -17.48
N HIS A 503 22.25 19.89 -18.10
CA HIS A 503 22.33 19.76 -19.55
C HIS A 503 22.98 18.44 -19.98
N ASP A 504 23.01 18.17 -21.29
CA ASP A 504 23.54 16.93 -21.87
C ASP A 504 22.99 15.68 -21.17
N VAL A 505 21.67 15.69 -20.92
CA VAL A 505 20.98 14.54 -20.32
C VAL A 505 20.85 13.46 -21.36
N GLU A 506 21.29 12.25 -21.04
CA GLU A 506 21.19 11.09 -21.91
C GLU A 506 20.58 9.90 -21.18
N ILE A 507 19.77 9.13 -21.91
CA ILE A 507 19.14 7.89 -21.46
C ILE A 507 19.78 6.71 -22.20
N TYR A 508 19.98 5.60 -21.48
CA TYR A 508 20.54 4.38 -22.07
C TYR A 508 19.47 3.61 -22.84
N ASP A 509 19.70 3.40 -24.12
CA ASP A 509 18.86 2.58 -24.99
C ASP A 509 19.35 1.12 -24.98
N LYS A 510 18.60 0.27 -24.31
CA LYS A 510 18.86 -1.18 -24.19
C LYS A 510 18.88 -1.90 -25.54
N THR A 511 18.16 -1.40 -26.55
CA THR A 511 18.04 -2.05 -27.85
C THR A 511 19.24 -1.82 -28.74
N THR A 512 19.92 -0.70 -28.56
CA THR A 512 21.11 -0.29 -29.33
C THR A 512 22.40 -0.33 -28.54
N ASP A 513 22.35 -0.71 -27.25
CA ASP A 513 23.48 -0.71 -26.30
C ASP A 513 24.25 0.62 -26.33
N SER A 514 23.52 1.73 -26.31
CA SER A 514 24.11 3.08 -26.48
C SER A 514 23.32 4.18 -25.78
N TRP A 515 23.98 5.27 -25.47
CA TRP A 515 23.38 6.47 -24.86
C TRP A 515 22.76 7.37 -25.93
N LYS A 516 21.55 7.88 -25.64
CA LYS A 516 20.80 8.80 -26.51
C LYS A 516 20.41 10.07 -25.74
N PRO A 517 20.45 11.24 -26.39
CA PRO A 517 19.93 12.47 -25.77
C PRO A 517 18.49 12.30 -25.31
N LEU A 518 18.18 12.89 -24.16
CA LEU A 518 16.81 12.94 -23.61
C LEU A 518 15.89 13.70 -24.58
N ASP A 519 14.76 13.08 -24.92
CA ASP A 519 13.65 13.74 -25.62
C ASP A 519 12.64 14.21 -24.58
N THR A 520 12.50 15.52 -24.41
CA THR A 520 11.60 16.10 -23.39
C THR A 520 10.13 15.83 -23.66
N GLN A 521 9.76 15.43 -24.88
CA GLN A 521 8.39 15.13 -25.28
C GLN A 521 8.05 13.63 -25.23
N ALA A 522 9.04 12.78 -25.03
CA ALA A 522 8.84 11.35 -24.91
C ALA A 522 8.50 10.95 -23.45
N ASP A 523 7.84 9.81 -23.32
CA ASP A 523 7.56 9.18 -22.03
C ASP A 523 8.68 8.19 -21.69
N TYR A 524 9.04 8.15 -20.41
CA TYR A 524 10.07 7.26 -19.85
C TYR A 524 9.56 6.56 -18.61
N ARG A 525 9.94 5.30 -18.44
CA ARG A 525 9.66 4.49 -17.26
C ARG A 525 10.78 4.66 -16.25
N ILE A 526 10.55 5.46 -15.22
CA ILE A 526 11.54 5.80 -14.21
C ILE A 526 11.18 5.15 -12.88
N ALA A 527 12.15 4.37 -12.36
CA ALA A 527 12.05 3.73 -11.06
C ALA A 527 12.72 4.58 -9.96
N GLY A 528 12.21 4.51 -8.74
CA GLY A 528 12.79 5.24 -7.62
C GLY A 528 12.06 5.00 -6.32
N SER A 529 12.37 5.81 -5.31
CA SER A 529 11.68 5.79 -4.02
C SER A 529 10.30 6.42 -4.14
N ASP A 530 9.30 5.81 -3.51
CA ASP A 530 7.96 6.36 -3.30
C ASP A 530 8.00 7.75 -2.64
N PHE A 531 8.97 7.97 -1.75
CA PHE A 531 9.15 9.26 -1.09
C PHE A 531 9.26 10.43 -2.07
N ILE A 532 10.02 10.29 -3.17
CA ILE A 532 10.19 11.37 -4.16
C ILE A 532 9.20 11.23 -5.33
N LEU A 533 8.94 10.02 -5.81
CA LEU A 533 8.11 9.81 -6.99
C LEU A 533 6.61 9.97 -6.70
N ARG A 534 6.15 9.53 -5.51
CA ARG A 534 4.73 9.53 -5.13
C ARG A 534 4.35 10.62 -4.13
N ASN A 535 5.25 10.92 -3.19
CA ASN A 535 4.92 11.72 -2.01
C ASN A 535 5.53 13.13 -2.05
N ALA A 536 6.03 13.57 -3.20
CA ALA A 536 6.68 14.88 -3.40
C ALA A 536 7.77 15.20 -2.35
N GLY A 537 8.38 14.15 -1.76
CA GLY A 537 9.46 14.29 -0.79
C GLY A 537 10.59 15.16 -1.33
N ASN A 538 11.24 15.95 -0.48
CA ASN A 538 12.23 16.96 -0.88
C ASN A 538 11.70 17.98 -1.92
N GLY A 539 10.39 18.11 -2.08
CA GLY A 539 9.74 19.07 -2.96
C GLY A 539 9.64 18.65 -4.43
N PHE A 540 9.73 17.37 -4.77
CA PHE A 540 9.64 16.84 -6.13
C PHE A 540 8.18 16.77 -6.65
N ASP A 541 7.46 17.89 -6.64
CA ASP A 541 6.04 17.94 -7.02
C ASP A 541 5.80 17.77 -8.54
N MET A 542 6.85 17.86 -9.37
CA MET A 542 6.72 17.62 -10.82
C MET A 542 6.24 16.20 -11.14
N PHE A 543 6.37 15.25 -10.22
CA PHE A 543 5.91 13.89 -10.39
C PHE A 543 4.44 13.67 -10.01
N SER A 544 3.75 14.65 -9.41
CA SER A 544 2.37 14.53 -8.96
C SER A 544 1.37 14.19 -10.07
N SER A 545 1.68 14.50 -11.33
CA SER A 545 0.88 14.16 -12.51
C SER A 545 1.39 12.94 -13.28
N ALA A 546 2.38 12.21 -12.75
CA ALA A 546 2.94 11.03 -13.38
C ALA A 546 1.98 9.83 -13.32
N VAL A 547 2.07 8.94 -14.32
CA VAL A 547 1.27 7.72 -14.34
C VAL A 547 1.99 6.65 -13.53
N ASN A 548 1.34 6.16 -12.49
CA ASN A 548 1.88 5.08 -11.69
C ASN A 548 1.78 3.74 -12.44
N VAL A 549 2.89 2.98 -12.51
CA VAL A 549 2.94 1.64 -13.12
C VAL A 549 2.87 0.57 -12.04
N ILE A 550 3.70 0.72 -10.99
CA ILE A 550 3.71 -0.18 -9.83
C ILE A 550 4.25 0.56 -8.61
N ASP A 551 3.59 0.33 -7.47
CA ASP A 551 3.92 0.93 -6.19
C ASP A 551 4.50 -0.06 -5.18
N TYR A 552 5.17 0.45 -4.15
CA TYR A 552 5.53 -0.22 -2.90
C TYR A 552 6.14 -1.62 -3.06
N VAL A 553 6.88 -1.87 -4.16
CA VAL A 553 7.36 -3.21 -4.54
C VAL A 553 8.22 -3.84 -3.46
N MET A 554 9.16 -3.07 -2.90
CA MET A 554 10.11 -3.56 -1.90
C MET A 554 10.81 -2.38 -1.20
N ARG A 555 11.15 -2.56 0.08
CA ARG A 555 11.98 -1.57 0.80
C ARG A 555 13.37 -1.45 0.18
N GLY A 556 13.87 -0.22 0.03
CA GLY A 556 15.14 0.06 -0.66
C GLY A 556 16.32 -0.80 -0.18
N TYR A 557 16.49 -0.98 1.15
CA TYR A 557 17.58 -1.82 1.67
C TYR A 557 17.46 -3.31 1.26
N MET A 558 16.25 -3.81 1.02
CA MET A 558 16.02 -5.18 0.54
C MET A 558 16.36 -5.30 -0.95
N VAL A 559 16.11 -4.25 -1.72
CA VAL A 559 16.53 -4.14 -3.12
C VAL A 559 18.05 -4.26 -3.21
N LEU A 560 18.78 -3.52 -2.36
CA LEU A 560 20.25 -3.63 -2.25
C LEU A 560 20.70 -5.06 -1.91
N ALA A 561 20.02 -5.71 -0.96
CA ALA A 561 20.34 -7.08 -0.56
C ALA A 561 20.13 -8.10 -1.68
N ASN A 562 19.07 -7.94 -2.47
CA ASN A 562 18.80 -8.77 -3.64
C ASN A 562 19.85 -8.54 -4.74
N TYR A 563 20.23 -7.29 -4.96
CA TYR A 563 21.26 -6.95 -5.94
C TYR A 563 22.62 -7.55 -5.59
N ILE A 564 23.06 -7.51 -4.31
CA ILE A 564 24.30 -8.16 -3.85
C ILE A 564 24.30 -9.66 -4.18
N ARG A 565 23.16 -10.34 -4.02
CA ARG A 565 23.04 -11.78 -4.31
C ARG A 565 23.09 -12.12 -5.80
N ALA A 566 22.86 -11.14 -6.66
CA ALA A 566 22.94 -11.31 -8.10
C ALA A 566 24.37 -11.24 -8.63
N PHE A 567 25.33 -10.73 -7.85
CA PHE A 567 26.74 -10.73 -8.23
C PHE A 567 27.34 -12.14 -8.16
N GLU A 568 28.31 -12.42 -9.03
CA GLU A 568 29.13 -13.63 -8.97
C GLU A 568 29.70 -13.82 -7.56
N ASP A 569 29.51 -15.01 -6.97
CA ASP A 569 29.90 -15.34 -5.59
C ASP A 569 29.34 -14.35 -4.54
N ASN A 570 28.25 -13.66 -4.82
CA ASN A 570 27.68 -12.59 -3.99
C ASN A 570 28.72 -11.53 -3.59
N THR A 571 29.67 -11.22 -4.50
CA THR A 571 30.78 -10.32 -4.22
C THR A 571 30.77 -9.12 -5.17
N VAL A 572 30.57 -7.93 -4.62
CA VAL A 572 30.63 -6.65 -5.36
C VAL A 572 32.10 -6.30 -5.61
N LYS A 573 32.49 -6.15 -6.89
CA LYS A 573 33.81 -5.71 -7.35
C LYS A 573 33.65 -4.44 -8.20
N ALA A 574 34.75 -3.85 -8.63
CA ALA A 574 34.72 -2.60 -9.39
C ALA A 574 33.84 -2.67 -10.65
N SER A 575 33.93 -3.74 -11.43
CA SER A 575 33.30 -3.83 -12.75
C SER A 575 32.68 -5.20 -13.04
N ASN A 576 31.97 -5.78 -12.04
CA ASN A 576 31.28 -7.08 -12.19
C ASN A 576 29.77 -6.99 -11.93
N SER A 577 29.16 -5.84 -12.16
CA SER A 577 27.72 -5.67 -12.00
C SER A 577 26.95 -6.65 -12.90
N PRO A 578 25.88 -7.29 -12.40
CA PRO A 578 24.99 -8.13 -13.21
C PRO A 578 24.39 -7.38 -14.42
N LEU A 579 24.22 -6.06 -14.33
CA LEU A 579 23.76 -5.23 -15.44
C LEU A 579 24.77 -5.18 -16.59
N LEU A 580 26.09 -5.24 -16.32
CA LEU A 580 27.11 -5.24 -17.37
C LEU A 580 27.13 -6.53 -18.20
N GLU A 581 26.67 -7.66 -17.66
CA GLU A 581 26.51 -8.89 -18.43
C GLU A 581 25.43 -8.76 -19.50
N LYS A 582 24.36 -8.05 -19.19
CA LYS A 582 23.22 -7.83 -20.08
C LYS A 582 23.42 -6.58 -20.97
N TYR A 583 24.02 -5.54 -20.43
CA TYR A 583 24.18 -4.21 -21.02
C TYR A 583 25.63 -3.72 -20.91
N PRO A 584 26.55 -4.18 -21.79
CA PRO A 584 27.97 -3.82 -21.70
C PRO A 584 28.25 -2.31 -21.85
N GLY A 585 27.42 -1.60 -22.61
CA GLY A 585 27.54 -0.14 -22.83
C GLY A 585 27.08 0.72 -21.65
N PHE A 586 26.55 0.10 -20.57
CA PHE A 586 26.05 0.82 -19.40
C PHE A 586 27.15 1.56 -18.61
N GLY A 587 28.37 1.01 -18.62
CA GLY A 587 29.55 1.72 -18.12
C GLY A 587 29.62 1.83 -16.58
N ILE A 588 29.41 0.71 -15.85
CA ILE A 588 29.43 0.69 -14.38
C ILE A 588 30.83 0.46 -13.85
N ASP A 589 31.30 1.32 -12.93
CA ASP A 589 32.54 1.15 -12.16
C ASP A 589 32.37 1.58 -10.69
N TYR A 590 32.24 0.62 -9.78
CA TYR A 590 32.18 0.88 -8.33
C TYR A 590 33.56 1.10 -7.69
N GLY A 591 34.65 0.97 -8.44
CA GLY A 591 36.02 1.13 -7.93
C GLY A 591 36.40 2.57 -7.60
N SER A 592 35.75 3.53 -8.24
CA SER A 592 35.91 4.96 -7.98
C SER A 592 34.91 5.45 -6.93
N SER A 593 35.35 6.08 -5.85
CA SER A 593 34.46 6.68 -4.84
C SER A 593 33.57 7.78 -5.40
N GLY A 594 34.03 8.48 -6.46
CA GLY A 594 33.27 9.50 -7.19
C GLY A 594 32.30 8.97 -8.25
N GLY A 595 32.03 7.64 -8.27
CA GLY A 595 31.10 7.01 -9.19
C GLY A 595 31.66 6.74 -10.59
N SER A 596 30.75 6.42 -11.52
CA SER A 596 31.02 5.98 -12.90
C SER A 596 31.04 7.13 -13.92
N GLY A 597 30.89 8.37 -13.48
CA GLY A 597 30.85 9.56 -14.34
C GLY A 597 29.45 9.83 -14.95
N ARG A 598 28.41 9.45 -14.25
CA ARG A 598 27.00 9.71 -14.65
C ARG A 598 26.56 11.13 -14.34
N ILE A 599 27.15 11.75 -13.31
CA ILE A 599 26.89 13.12 -12.89
C ILE A 599 28.19 13.92 -12.99
N VAL A 600 28.30 14.78 -13.99
CA VAL A 600 29.50 15.55 -14.26
C VAL A 600 29.27 17.01 -13.89
N PHE A 601 30.09 17.54 -12.99
CA PHE A 601 30.10 18.97 -12.66
C PHE A 601 30.99 19.69 -13.69
N ALA A 602 30.35 20.53 -14.52
CA ALA A 602 31.03 21.31 -15.55
C ALA A 602 31.26 22.75 -15.08
N GLU A 603 32.40 23.33 -15.44
CA GLU A 603 32.65 24.78 -15.29
C GLU A 603 32.36 25.45 -16.64
N GLY A 604 31.38 26.31 -16.67
CA GLY A 604 30.92 27.31 -17.62
C GLY A 604 31.35 27.21 -19.09
N ASN A 605 30.44 27.35 -19.93
CA ASN A 605 30.26 27.72 -21.35
C ASN A 605 29.06 27.00 -21.95
N HIS A 606 28.09 26.74 -21.11
CA HIS A 606 26.86 26.15 -21.52
C HIS A 606 25.86 27.28 -21.89
N ASP A 607 25.41 27.27 -23.14
CA ASP A 607 24.31 28.12 -23.56
C ASP A 607 23.02 27.37 -23.21
N PRO A 608 22.26 27.79 -22.16
CA PRO A 608 21.12 27.02 -21.68
C PRO A 608 20.08 26.93 -22.80
N ALA A 609 19.63 25.72 -23.08
CA ALA A 609 18.55 25.53 -24.04
C ALA A 609 17.31 26.31 -23.58
N PRO A 610 16.80 27.27 -24.39
CA PRO A 610 15.59 28.00 -24.01
C PRO A 610 14.44 26.99 -23.90
N ARG A 611 13.66 27.15 -22.84
CA ARG A 611 12.39 26.41 -22.68
C ARG A 611 11.52 26.75 -23.91
N GLU A 612 11.12 25.75 -24.70
CA GLU A 612 10.04 25.95 -25.64
C GLU A 612 8.79 26.24 -24.81
N GLU A 613 8.24 27.46 -24.93
CA GLU A 613 6.96 27.79 -24.33
C GLU A 613 5.90 26.81 -24.90
N VAL A 614 5.49 25.86 -24.07
CA VAL A 614 4.30 25.07 -24.37
C VAL A 614 3.12 26.03 -24.30
N THR A 615 2.79 26.63 -25.44
CA THR A 615 1.52 27.33 -25.60
C THR A 615 0.43 26.28 -25.52
N VAL A 616 -0.18 26.14 -24.34
CA VAL A 616 -1.44 25.42 -24.18
C VAL A 616 -2.44 26.09 -25.13
N PRO A 617 -2.98 25.39 -26.13
CA PRO A 617 -4.02 25.95 -26.96
C PRO A 617 -5.22 26.23 -26.06
N THR A 618 -5.53 27.47 -25.83
CA THR A 618 -6.79 27.87 -25.22
C THR A 618 -7.87 27.65 -26.29
N GLU A 619 -8.34 26.42 -26.42
CA GLU A 619 -9.57 26.16 -27.15
C GLU A 619 -10.72 26.79 -26.35
N VAL A 620 -11.21 27.89 -26.89
CA VAL A 620 -12.46 28.49 -26.51
C VAL A 620 -13.56 27.47 -26.81
N ILE A 621 -14.13 26.89 -25.77
CA ILE A 621 -15.33 26.05 -25.90
C ILE A 621 -16.48 27.00 -26.32
N GLU A 622 -16.69 27.10 -27.62
CA GLU A 622 -17.91 27.65 -28.18
C GLU A 622 -19.02 26.61 -27.99
N THR A 623 -19.99 26.94 -27.18
CA THR A 623 -21.20 26.13 -26.94
C THR A 623 -21.96 25.96 -28.26
N ALA A 624 -21.85 24.80 -28.87
CA ALA A 624 -22.72 24.41 -29.98
C ALA A 624 -24.05 23.90 -29.43
N ALA A 625 -25.10 24.50 -29.96
CA ALA A 625 -26.48 24.21 -29.63
C ALA A 625 -26.89 22.78 -30.02
N THR A 626 -27.71 22.20 -29.17
CA THR A 626 -28.46 20.96 -29.33
C THR A 626 -29.10 20.76 -30.69
N GLU A 627 -28.67 19.74 -31.43
CA GLU A 627 -29.53 19.07 -32.43
C GLU A 627 -29.98 17.71 -31.89
N SER A 628 -31.29 17.55 -31.84
CA SER A 628 -31.98 16.34 -31.40
C SER A 628 -31.85 15.22 -32.45
N VAL A 629 -31.24 14.10 -32.11
CA VAL A 629 -31.26 12.88 -32.91
C VAL A 629 -32.42 12.00 -32.44
N GLU A 630 -33.34 11.75 -33.36
CA GLU A 630 -34.50 10.86 -33.20
C GLU A 630 -34.05 9.39 -33.16
N VAL A 631 -34.23 8.70 -32.03
CA VAL A 631 -33.90 7.28 -31.86
C VAL A 631 -35.13 6.44 -32.29
N LEU A 632 -34.96 5.62 -33.32
CA LEU A 632 -35.94 4.61 -33.72
C LEU A 632 -35.81 3.37 -32.79
N PRO A 633 -36.92 2.77 -32.37
CA PRO A 633 -36.90 1.58 -31.49
C PRO A 633 -36.55 0.33 -32.27
N VAL A 634 -35.55 -0.42 -31.77
CA VAL A 634 -35.26 -1.78 -32.20
C VAL A 634 -35.97 -2.76 -31.28
N GLU A 635 -36.95 -3.51 -31.81
CA GLU A 635 -37.59 -4.65 -31.14
C GLU A 635 -36.60 -5.81 -31.03
N ALA A 636 -36.34 -6.30 -29.84
CA ALA A 636 -35.54 -7.52 -29.58
C ALA A 636 -36.47 -8.74 -29.46
N GLU A 637 -36.25 -9.75 -30.27
CA GLU A 637 -36.92 -11.08 -30.18
C GLU A 637 -36.35 -11.87 -28.95
N PRO A 638 -37.17 -12.63 -28.23
CA PRO A 638 -36.72 -13.41 -27.07
C PRO A 638 -36.04 -14.72 -27.50
N VAL A 639 -34.81 -14.94 -27.00
CA VAL A 639 -34.05 -16.19 -27.15
C VAL A 639 -34.53 -17.22 -26.11
N PRO A 640 -34.87 -18.47 -26.51
CA PRO A 640 -35.38 -19.48 -25.58
C PRO A 640 -34.25 -20.06 -24.69
N PHE A 641 -34.50 -20.13 -23.38
CA PHE A 641 -33.63 -20.75 -22.38
C PHE A 641 -33.55 -22.28 -22.59
N PRO A 642 -32.37 -22.91 -22.54
CA PRO A 642 -32.25 -24.37 -22.58
C PRO A 642 -32.61 -24.99 -21.22
N VAL A 643 -33.71 -25.71 -21.17
CA VAL A 643 -34.27 -26.39 -19.96
C VAL A 643 -33.48 -27.68 -19.61
N LEU A 644 -32.63 -28.20 -20.48
CA LEU A 644 -31.95 -29.50 -20.35
C LEU A 644 -30.92 -29.57 -19.20
N PRO A 645 -30.11 -28.54 -18.88
CA PRO A 645 -29.16 -28.61 -17.76
C PRO A 645 -29.84 -28.68 -16.38
N LEU A 646 -30.99 -28.03 -16.23
CA LEU A 646 -31.73 -27.98 -14.94
C LEU A 646 -32.33 -29.36 -14.59
N ILE A 647 -32.75 -30.13 -15.56
CA ILE A 647 -33.29 -31.48 -15.37
C ILE A 647 -32.19 -32.46 -14.95
N ILE A 648 -30.97 -32.33 -15.51
CA ILE A 648 -29.84 -33.19 -15.16
C ILE A 648 -29.37 -32.90 -13.70
N ALA A 649 -29.34 -31.64 -13.27
CA ALA A 649 -28.96 -31.27 -11.91
C ALA A 649 -29.97 -31.82 -10.86
N ILE A 650 -31.27 -31.76 -11.14
CA ILE A 650 -32.33 -32.29 -10.22
C ILE A 650 -32.25 -33.81 -10.13
N LEU A 651 -31.98 -34.52 -11.24
CA LEU A 651 -31.85 -35.99 -11.22
C LEU A 651 -30.57 -36.45 -10.51
N SER A 652 -29.49 -35.69 -10.58
CA SER A 652 -28.27 -35.97 -9.86
C SER A 652 -28.42 -35.80 -8.33
N LEU A 653 -29.08 -34.76 -7.88
CA LEU A 653 -29.40 -34.54 -6.47
C LEU A 653 -30.33 -35.64 -5.90
N ALA A 654 -31.32 -36.11 -6.65
CA ALA A 654 -32.19 -37.20 -6.27
C ALA A 654 -31.46 -38.54 -6.12
N ALA A 655 -30.47 -38.82 -6.99
CA ALA A 655 -29.64 -40.01 -6.92
C ALA A 655 -28.69 -39.98 -5.70
N ILE A 656 -28.10 -38.84 -5.36
CA ILE A 656 -27.27 -38.67 -4.16
C ILE A 656 -28.11 -38.84 -2.89
N PHE A 657 -29.31 -38.27 -2.82
CA PHE A 657 -30.19 -38.44 -1.67
C PHE A 657 -30.63 -39.88 -1.50
N GLY A 658 -30.94 -40.60 -2.60
CA GLY A 658 -31.24 -42.04 -2.60
C GLY A 658 -30.08 -42.89 -2.08
N LEU A 659 -28.84 -42.56 -2.41
CA LEU A 659 -27.63 -43.24 -1.95
C LEU A 659 -27.39 -43.02 -0.44
N ILE A 660 -27.60 -41.81 0.06
CA ILE A 660 -27.47 -41.45 1.48
C ILE A 660 -28.53 -42.20 2.32
N VAL A 661 -29.75 -42.29 1.83
CA VAL A 661 -30.86 -43.05 2.53
C VAL A 661 -30.59 -44.56 2.51
N TYR A 662 -30.02 -45.09 1.40
CA TYR A 662 -29.63 -46.51 1.30
C TYR A 662 -28.48 -46.86 2.23
N MET A 663 -27.46 -46.00 2.36
CA MET A 663 -26.32 -46.23 3.27
C MET A 663 -26.68 -46.15 4.75
N ARG A 664 -27.76 -45.42 5.13
CA ARG A 664 -28.28 -45.36 6.50
C ARG A 664 -29.14 -46.54 6.89
N LYS A 665 -29.50 -47.46 5.98
CA LYS A 665 -30.38 -48.61 6.23
C LYS A 665 -29.64 -49.97 6.30
N LYS A 666 -28.30 -50.05 6.30
CA LYS A 666 -27.59 -51.28 6.59
C LYS A 666 -27.42 -51.39 8.09
N PRO A 667 -27.99 -52.41 8.79
CA PRO A 667 -27.62 -52.78 10.14
C PRO A 667 -26.26 -53.49 10.08
N GLU A 668 -25.52 -53.45 11.21
CA GLU A 668 -24.20 -54.01 11.47
C GLU A 668 -23.97 -55.41 10.94
#